data_ba2b652eea588a894c815a342dd500cc
#
_entry.id   ba2b652eea588a894c815a342dd500cc
#
_cell.length_a   1.000
_cell.length_b   1.000
_cell.length_c   1.000
_cell.angle_alpha   90.00
_cell.angle_beta   90.00
_cell.angle_gamma   90.00
#
_symmetry.space_group_name_H-M   'P 1'
#
loop_
_entity.id
_entity.type
_entity.pdbx_description
1 polymer ?
#
loop_
_entity_poly.entity_id
_entity_poly.type
_entity_poly.pdbx_seq_one_letter_code
_entity_poly.pdbx_strand_id
1 'polypeptide(L)'
;MTEHMMRLAGLEPFNVASGALFINVGERTNVTGSKAFARMILNGQFDEALAVARQQVENGAQIIDVNMDEAMLDSKAAMVRFLNLIASEPDIARVPIMIDSSKWEVIEAGLKCVQGKAIVNSISLKEGEDAFRHHARLIRRYGAAAVVMAFDETGQADTFERKTQICQRSYRILVDEVGFEADDIIFDPNIFAVATGIEEHNNYAVDFIEATRWIKQNLPRAKVSGGVSNVSFSFRGNDPVREAIHTVFLYHAIQAGMDMGIVNAGQLGVYADLDPELRERVEDVILNRRPDGTDRLLEIADKFKTGAAKKEENLEWRNQPVEARLAHALVLGITNFIVEDTEEARQKIHAAGGRPINVIEGPLMDGMNIVGDLFGQGKMFLPQVVKSARVMKQAVAHLIPFIEEEKKKLAEAGGDVRAKGKIVIATVKGDVHDIGKNIVSVVLQCNNFEVVNMGVMVPCNEILAKAKVEGADIVGLSGLITPSLEEMAYVASEMQRDDYFRIKKIPLLIGGATTSRVHTAVKIAPHYEGPVVYVPDASRSVSVASSLLSDEGAAKYLDELKADYDRIRQQHANKKAQPMVTLAAARENKAKIDWAAYHPVKPAFVGRRVFKNYDLNELAPYIDWGPFFQTWDLAGPYPAILNDEIVGESARRVFSDAKSMLARLIAGRWLTANGVIALLPANTVGDDDIEIYTDESRTQVAMTWRNLRQQSVRPVVDGVMRPNRSLADFIAPKESGVADYIGLFAVTAGLGVEAKEKQFLADLDDYSAIMLKALADRLAEAFAEAMHARVRREFWGYAKSETLDNDALIAEQYTGIRPAPGYPACPDHLVKRDLFTTLKADEIGMTVTESLAMLPAASVSGFYIAHPDSRYFSVGKIDRDQVEDFARRNALSLADAQRALAPLL
;
A
#
# COMPACT_ATOMS: atom_id res chain seq x y z
N MET A 1 25.91 46.99 -16.95
CA MET A 1 25.69 45.61 -16.46
C MET A 1 24.23 45.33 -16.68
N THR A 2 23.87 44.35 -17.49
CA THR A 2 22.47 43.93 -17.64
C THR A 2 22.02 43.37 -16.31
N GLU A 3 21.00 43.98 -15.71
CA GLU A 3 20.44 43.51 -14.44
C GLU A 3 19.95 42.07 -14.60
N HIS A 4 20.53 41.13 -13.85
CA HIS A 4 20.13 39.73 -13.88
C HIS A 4 18.76 39.58 -13.22
N MET A 5 17.77 39.08 -13.95
CA MET A 5 16.43 38.87 -13.44
C MET A 5 15.76 37.73 -14.21
N MET A 6 14.91 36.97 -13.54
CA MET A 6 14.00 36.04 -14.20
C MET A 6 12.94 36.85 -14.95
N ARG A 7 12.71 36.50 -16.19
CA ARG A 7 11.70 37.16 -17.03
C ARG A 7 10.68 36.13 -17.45
N LEU A 8 9.47 36.30 -16.99
CA LEU A 8 8.31 35.51 -17.39
C LEU A 8 7.31 36.38 -18.12
N ALA A 9 6.36 35.83 -18.83
CA ALA A 9 5.30 36.55 -19.46
C ALA A 9 4.07 35.68 -19.72
N GLY A 10 2.90 36.19 -19.40
CA GLY A 10 1.65 35.90 -20.09
C GLY A 10 1.48 36.91 -21.25
N LEU A 11 0.33 37.56 -21.37
CA LEU A 11 0.17 38.72 -22.23
C LEU A 11 0.94 39.97 -21.70
N GLU A 12 1.15 40.00 -20.38
CA GLU A 12 1.94 41.02 -19.71
C GLU A 12 3.29 40.46 -19.27
N PRO A 13 4.38 41.27 -19.29
CA PRO A 13 5.67 40.85 -18.79
C PRO A 13 5.63 40.75 -17.26
N PHE A 14 6.25 39.71 -16.73
CA PHE A 14 6.42 39.50 -15.30
C PHE A 14 7.91 39.28 -14.97
N ASN A 15 8.56 40.28 -14.41
CA ASN A 15 9.98 40.30 -14.14
C ASN A 15 10.25 40.10 -12.64
N VAL A 16 11.13 39.17 -12.32
CA VAL A 16 11.52 38.85 -10.95
C VAL A 16 12.97 39.24 -10.73
N ALA A 17 13.17 40.45 -10.20
CA ALA A 17 14.48 40.98 -9.84
C ALA A 17 15.00 40.34 -8.54
N SER A 18 16.27 40.55 -8.23
CA SER A 18 16.83 40.20 -6.93
C SER A 18 16.15 41.05 -5.84
N GLY A 19 15.62 40.42 -4.77
CA GLY A 19 14.89 41.11 -3.70
C GLY A 19 13.43 41.46 -4.03
N ALA A 20 12.86 40.87 -5.10
CA ALA A 20 11.43 40.94 -5.39
C ALA A 20 10.60 40.37 -4.21
N LEU A 21 9.35 40.87 -4.10
CA LEU A 21 8.39 40.33 -3.13
C LEU A 21 8.07 38.84 -3.48
N PHE A 22 7.67 38.10 -2.46
CA PHE A 22 7.24 36.70 -2.62
C PHE A 22 6.11 36.57 -3.66
N ILE A 23 6.23 35.54 -4.49
CA ILE A 23 5.33 35.32 -5.63
C ILE A 23 4.34 34.21 -5.30
N ASN A 24 3.06 34.53 -5.43
CA ASN A 24 1.96 33.59 -5.27
C ASN A 24 1.69 32.85 -6.58
N VAL A 25 1.90 31.54 -6.59
CA VAL A 25 1.51 30.65 -7.68
C VAL A 25 0.19 29.98 -7.29
N GLY A 26 -0.88 30.23 -8.05
CA GLY A 26 -2.21 29.74 -7.72
C GLY A 26 -2.35 28.22 -7.98
N GLU A 27 -2.74 27.45 -6.96
CA GLU A 27 -2.82 25.97 -7.00
C GLU A 27 -4.20 25.41 -7.36
N ARG A 28 -5.24 26.23 -7.54
CA ARG A 28 -6.63 25.74 -7.63
C ARG A 28 -7.02 25.17 -9.00
N THR A 29 -6.23 25.39 -10.04
CA THR A 29 -6.36 24.86 -11.40
C THR A 29 -5.61 23.53 -11.57
N ASN A 30 -5.54 22.76 -10.51
CA ASN A 30 -4.86 21.47 -10.43
C ASN A 30 -5.88 20.37 -10.09
N VAL A 31 -6.07 19.37 -11.00
CA VAL A 31 -7.04 18.29 -10.83
C VAL A 31 -6.69 17.36 -9.67
N THR A 32 -5.42 17.21 -9.34
CA THR A 32 -4.97 16.40 -8.20
C THR A 32 -5.15 17.13 -6.87
N GLY A 33 -4.99 18.47 -6.86
CA GLY A 33 -5.08 19.32 -5.66
C GLY A 33 -6.49 19.81 -5.35
N SER A 34 -7.38 19.95 -6.34
CA SER A 34 -8.71 20.51 -6.21
C SER A 34 -9.80 19.59 -6.72
N LYS A 35 -10.52 18.91 -5.80
CA LYS A 35 -11.65 18.03 -6.16
C LYS A 35 -12.77 18.75 -6.93
N ALA A 36 -13.00 20.02 -6.64
CA ALA A 36 -14.00 20.80 -7.35
C ALA A 36 -13.58 21.05 -8.80
N PHE A 37 -12.33 21.43 -9.02
CA PHE A 37 -11.76 21.62 -10.35
C PHE A 37 -11.69 20.31 -11.14
N ALA A 38 -11.23 19.22 -10.52
CA ALA A 38 -11.23 17.89 -11.15
C ALA A 38 -12.61 17.48 -11.67
N ARG A 39 -13.65 17.67 -10.84
CA ARG A 39 -15.04 17.37 -11.24
C ARG A 39 -15.51 18.21 -12.43
N MET A 40 -15.15 19.49 -12.47
CA MET A 40 -15.50 20.36 -13.61
C MET A 40 -14.85 19.86 -14.90
N ILE A 41 -13.55 19.55 -14.87
CA ILE A 41 -12.81 19.05 -16.02
C ILE A 41 -13.34 17.70 -16.52
N LEU A 42 -13.55 16.72 -15.59
CA LEU A 42 -14.09 15.40 -15.92
C LEU A 42 -15.50 15.48 -16.54
N ASN A 43 -16.33 16.42 -16.11
CA ASN A 43 -17.67 16.63 -16.65
C ASN A 43 -17.69 17.52 -17.90
N GLY A 44 -16.54 17.97 -18.39
CA GLY A 44 -16.44 18.83 -19.56
C GLY A 44 -16.89 20.29 -19.34
N GLN A 45 -17.02 20.72 -18.08
CA GLN A 45 -17.47 22.05 -17.65
C GLN A 45 -16.28 23.03 -17.65
N PHE A 46 -15.72 23.28 -18.82
CA PHE A 46 -14.53 24.11 -18.96
C PHE A 46 -14.79 25.60 -18.69
N ASP A 47 -16.00 26.10 -18.88
CA ASP A 47 -16.35 27.51 -18.60
C ASP A 47 -16.33 27.77 -17.09
N GLU A 48 -16.85 26.85 -16.28
CA GLU A 48 -16.78 26.94 -14.82
C GLU A 48 -15.32 26.76 -14.33
N ALA A 49 -14.54 25.92 -15.00
CA ALA A 49 -13.12 25.76 -14.71
C ALA A 49 -12.31 27.03 -15.00
N LEU A 50 -12.64 27.77 -16.05
CA LEU A 50 -12.08 29.10 -16.34
C LEU A 50 -12.40 30.14 -15.25
N ALA A 51 -13.59 30.08 -14.66
CA ALA A 51 -13.95 30.96 -13.54
C ALA A 51 -13.03 30.71 -12.33
N VAL A 52 -12.60 29.47 -12.08
CA VAL A 52 -11.62 29.16 -11.03
C VAL A 52 -10.25 29.79 -11.34
N ALA A 53 -9.79 29.73 -12.59
CA ALA A 53 -8.55 30.38 -13.00
C ALA A 53 -8.62 31.90 -12.82
N ARG A 54 -9.74 32.55 -13.25
CA ARG A 54 -9.97 33.98 -13.09
C ARG A 54 -9.97 34.40 -11.63
N GLN A 55 -10.66 33.66 -10.78
CA GLN A 55 -10.71 33.93 -9.34
C GLN A 55 -9.33 33.92 -8.68
N GLN A 56 -8.43 33.02 -9.11
CA GLN A 56 -7.07 32.99 -8.57
C GLN A 56 -6.30 34.29 -8.92
N VAL A 57 -6.41 34.75 -10.14
CA VAL A 57 -5.78 36.03 -10.58
C VAL A 57 -6.36 37.22 -9.82
N GLU A 58 -7.67 37.27 -9.66
CA GLU A 58 -8.36 38.29 -8.88
C GLU A 58 -7.95 38.31 -7.42
N ASN A 59 -7.67 37.13 -6.84
CA ASN A 59 -7.18 36.94 -5.47
C ASN A 59 -5.66 37.15 -5.31
N GLY A 60 -4.98 37.62 -6.36
CA GLY A 60 -3.58 38.00 -6.29
C GLY A 60 -2.56 36.95 -6.69
N ALA A 61 -2.98 35.85 -7.33
CA ALA A 61 -2.02 34.92 -7.95
C ALA A 61 -1.31 35.63 -9.12
N GLN A 62 0.01 35.62 -9.08
CA GLN A 62 0.87 36.25 -10.08
C GLN A 62 1.29 35.26 -11.17
N ILE A 63 1.13 33.96 -10.92
CA ILE A 63 1.32 32.83 -11.82
C ILE A 63 0.19 31.85 -11.54
N ILE A 64 -0.28 31.11 -12.55
CA ILE A 64 -1.28 30.05 -12.38
C ILE A 64 -0.63 28.70 -12.70
N ASP A 65 -0.69 27.76 -11.75
CA ASP A 65 -0.32 26.35 -11.94
C ASP A 65 -1.50 25.58 -12.55
N VAL A 66 -1.28 24.90 -13.67
CA VAL A 66 -2.29 24.12 -14.38
C VAL A 66 -1.85 22.69 -14.48
N ASN A 67 -2.59 21.79 -13.83
CA ASN A 67 -2.38 20.35 -13.86
C ASN A 67 -3.65 19.61 -14.29
N MET A 68 -3.49 18.67 -15.25
CA MET A 68 -4.55 17.82 -15.80
C MET A 68 -4.25 16.32 -15.63
N ASP A 69 -3.37 15.94 -14.70
CA ASP A 69 -3.00 14.56 -14.45
C ASP A 69 -4.08 13.84 -13.64
N GLU A 70 -5.05 13.24 -14.32
CA GLU A 70 -6.10 12.41 -13.75
C GLU A 70 -6.25 11.13 -14.57
N ALA A 71 -6.38 9.98 -13.89
CA ALA A 71 -6.41 8.66 -14.53
C ALA A 71 -7.58 8.47 -15.53
N MET A 72 -8.72 9.12 -15.27
CA MET A 72 -9.93 9.05 -16.12
C MET A 72 -9.98 10.13 -17.19
N LEU A 73 -8.91 10.86 -17.43
CA LEU A 73 -8.85 12.00 -18.33
C LEU A 73 -7.75 11.79 -19.39
N ASP A 74 -8.05 12.14 -20.63
CA ASP A 74 -6.97 12.42 -21.59
C ASP A 74 -6.30 13.74 -21.19
N SER A 75 -5.29 13.61 -20.32
CA SER A 75 -4.58 14.74 -19.73
C SER A 75 -4.00 15.67 -20.79
N LYS A 76 -3.50 15.13 -21.91
CA LYS A 76 -2.93 15.91 -23.02
C LYS A 76 -4.01 16.74 -23.74
N ALA A 77 -5.12 16.11 -24.11
CA ALA A 77 -6.21 16.82 -24.79
C ALA A 77 -6.86 17.86 -23.86
N ALA A 78 -7.03 17.55 -22.56
CA ALA A 78 -7.58 18.47 -21.57
C ALA A 78 -6.65 19.66 -21.33
N MET A 79 -5.33 19.44 -21.21
CA MET A 79 -4.33 20.50 -21.07
C MET A 79 -4.39 21.45 -22.27
N VAL A 80 -4.33 20.92 -23.49
CA VAL A 80 -4.40 21.72 -24.74
C VAL A 80 -5.70 22.53 -24.79
N ARG A 81 -6.84 21.91 -24.49
CA ARG A 81 -8.13 22.59 -24.52
C ARG A 81 -8.20 23.71 -23.49
N PHE A 82 -7.82 23.44 -22.26
CA PHE A 82 -7.91 24.42 -21.18
C PHE A 82 -6.95 25.60 -21.39
N LEU A 83 -5.72 25.38 -21.83
CA LEU A 83 -4.75 26.43 -22.12
C LEU A 83 -5.19 27.29 -23.30
N ASN A 84 -5.80 26.69 -24.33
CA ASN A 84 -6.36 27.47 -25.46
C ASN A 84 -7.55 28.33 -25.02
N LEU A 85 -8.37 27.85 -24.08
CA LEU A 85 -9.46 28.67 -23.51
C LEU A 85 -8.90 29.80 -22.64
N ILE A 86 -7.90 29.54 -21.80
CA ILE A 86 -7.21 30.60 -21.04
C ILE A 86 -6.64 31.66 -21.98
N ALA A 87 -6.04 31.28 -23.11
CA ALA A 87 -5.45 32.21 -24.08
C ALA A 87 -6.48 33.18 -24.70
N SER A 88 -7.77 32.81 -24.72
CA SER A 88 -8.85 33.65 -25.18
C SER A 88 -9.41 34.60 -24.11
N GLU A 89 -8.96 34.48 -22.85
CA GLU A 89 -9.42 35.25 -21.69
C GLU A 89 -8.32 36.22 -21.20
N PRO A 90 -8.30 37.46 -21.63
CA PRO A 90 -7.23 38.43 -21.31
C PRO A 90 -6.99 38.62 -19.79
N ASP A 91 -8.07 38.58 -18.99
CA ASP A 91 -8.01 38.73 -17.54
C ASP A 91 -7.24 37.61 -16.86
N ILE A 92 -7.21 36.43 -17.47
CA ILE A 92 -6.46 35.25 -16.99
C ILE A 92 -5.09 35.19 -17.68
N ALA A 93 -5.08 35.31 -19.00
CA ALA A 93 -3.88 35.15 -19.83
C ALA A 93 -2.81 36.23 -19.59
N ARG A 94 -3.12 37.32 -18.89
CA ARG A 94 -2.13 38.37 -18.54
C ARG A 94 -1.00 37.84 -17.66
N VAL A 95 -1.24 36.86 -16.82
CA VAL A 95 -0.20 36.25 -15.95
C VAL A 95 0.48 35.05 -16.64
N PRO A 96 1.75 34.76 -16.30
CA PRO A 96 2.43 33.57 -16.77
C PRO A 96 1.71 32.29 -16.30
N ILE A 97 1.79 31.23 -17.11
CA ILE A 97 1.27 29.92 -16.80
C ILE A 97 2.41 28.99 -16.38
N MET A 98 2.19 28.23 -15.31
CA MET A 98 3.02 27.09 -14.92
C MET A 98 2.33 25.81 -15.40
N ILE A 99 2.97 25.08 -16.32
CA ILE A 99 2.46 23.83 -16.88
C ILE A 99 2.95 22.68 -15.99
N ASP A 100 2.03 22.07 -15.27
CA ASP A 100 2.32 21.01 -14.31
C ASP A 100 1.83 19.66 -14.83
N SER A 101 2.75 18.71 -14.97
CA SER A 101 2.44 17.31 -15.26
C SER A 101 3.61 16.38 -14.93
N SER A 102 3.29 15.17 -14.55
CA SER A 102 4.25 14.07 -14.42
C SER A 102 4.68 13.48 -15.76
N LYS A 103 3.98 13.82 -16.86
CA LYS A 103 4.18 13.27 -18.21
C LYS A 103 4.77 14.31 -19.15
N TRP A 104 5.95 14.04 -19.73
CA TRP A 104 6.58 14.97 -20.64
C TRP A 104 5.72 15.34 -21.85
N GLU A 105 4.98 14.39 -22.40
CA GLU A 105 4.11 14.63 -23.56
C GLU A 105 2.97 15.63 -23.27
N VAL A 106 2.50 15.71 -22.03
CA VAL A 106 1.50 16.69 -21.58
C VAL A 106 2.15 18.06 -21.45
N ILE A 107 3.34 18.13 -20.82
CA ILE A 107 4.15 19.36 -20.70
C ILE A 107 4.44 19.93 -22.08
N GLU A 108 4.94 19.13 -23.02
CA GLU A 108 5.30 19.58 -24.36
C GLU A 108 4.05 20.07 -25.14
N ALA A 109 2.92 19.38 -25.00
CA ALA A 109 1.67 19.80 -25.60
C ALA A 109 1.20 21.15 -25.03
N GLY A 110 1.32 21.35 -23.72
CA GLY A 110 1.01 22.62 -23.06
C GLY A 110 1.93 23.76 -23.51
N LEU A 111 3.24 23.50 -23.61
CA LEU A 111 4.23 24.50 -24.10
C LEU A 111 3.90 25.02 -25.52
N LYS A 112 3.29 24.20 -26.36
CA LYS A 112 2.82 24.58 -27.70
C LYS A 112 1.58 25.47 -27.70
N CYS A 113 0.85 25.57 -26.57
CA CYS A 113 -0.38 26.33 -26.47
C CYS A 113 -0.22 27.70 -25.78
N VAL A 114 0.81 27.85 -24.92
CA VAL A 114 1.00 29.07 -24.15
C VAL A 114 1.67 30.17 -24.97
N GLN A 115 1.27 31.43 -24.70
CA GLN A 115 1.92 32.61 -25.20
C GLN A 115 2.87 33.18 -24.13
N GLY A 116 3.89 33.87 -24.59
CA GLY A 116 4.89 34.45 -23.69
C GLY A 116 5.87 33.39 -23.13
N LYS A 117 6.40 33.63 -21.93
CA LYS A 117 7.39 32.74 -21.29
C LYS A 117 6.79 32.05 -20.08
N ALA A 118 6.49 30.78 -20.26
CA ALA A 118 5.90 29.91 -19.25
C ALA A 118 6.93 29.29 -18.30
N ILE A 119 6.45 28.56 -17.31
CA ILE A 119 7.23 27.71 -16.42
C ILE A 119 6.80 26.26 -16.63
N VAL A 120 7.76 25.35 -16.65
CA VAL A 120 7.51 23.89 -16.63
C VAL A 120 7.62 23.39 -15.19
N ASN A 121 6.61 22.66 -14.72
CA ASN A 121 6.58 22.00 -13.42
C ASN A 121 6.33 20.48 -13.66
N SER A 122 7.31 19.58 -13.59
CA SER A 122 8.68 19.79 -13.24
C SER A 122 9.61 18.80 -13.98
N ILE A 123 10.91 19.02 -13.89
CA ILE A 123 11.92 18.05 -14.28
C ILE A 123 12.75 17.62 -13.05
N SER A 124 13.34 16.44 -13.12
CA SER A 124 14.16 15.88 -12.04
C SER A 124 15.13 14.83 -12.54
N LEU A 125 16.06 14.43 -11.70
CA LEU A 125 17.03 13.37 -11.98
C LEU A 125 16.47 11.96 -11.74
N LYS A 126 15.17 11.80 -11.46
CA LYS A 126 14.56 10.50 -11.14
C LYS A 126 14.76 9.45 -12.24
N GLU A 127 14.82 9.86 -13.47
CA GLU A 127 15.01 9.01 -14.66
C GLU A 127 16.45 9.00 -15.17
N GLY A 128 17.35 9.61 -14.41
CA GLY A 128 18.76 9.73 -14.73
C GLY A 128 19.09 11.00 -15.50
N GLU A 129 20.38 11.24 -15.61
CA GLU A 129 20.93 12.49 -16.17
C GLU A 129 20.63 12.68 -17.67
N ASP A 130 20.58 11.60 -18.45
CA ASP A 130 20.35 11.71 -19.90
C ASP A 130 18.93 12.18 -20.21
N ALA A 131 17.92 11.64 -19.52
CA ALA A 131 16.54 12.11 -19.63
C ALA A 131 16.43 13.56 -19.15
N PHE A 132 17.06 13.89 -18.03
CA PHE A 132 17.10 15.24 -17.47
C PHE A 132 17.72 16.25 -18.45
N ARG A 133 18.88 15.94 -19.03
CA ARG A 133 19.53 16.79 -20.06
C ARG A 133 18.63 16.95 -21.29
N HIS A 134 17.97 15.87 -21.70
CA HIS A 134 17.07 15.91 -22.86
C HIS A 134 15.91 16.86 -22.64
N HIS A 135 15.17 16.69 -21.54
CA HIS A 135 14.04 17.57 -21.18
C HIS A 135 14.48 19.01 -20.97
N ALA A 136 15.59 19.24 -20.29
CA ALA A 136 16.13 20.59 -20.09
C ALA A 136 16.46 21.29 -21.41
N ARG A 137 17.05 20.59 -22.40
CA ARG A 137 17.31 21.15 -23.73
C ARG A 137 16.02 21.51 -24.46
N LEU A 138 14.98 20.69 -24.32
CA LEU A 138 13.67 20.99 -24.90
C LEU A 138 13.02 22.21 -24.25
N ILE A 139 13.00 22.30 -22.91
CA ILE A 139 12.46 23.45 -22.18
C ILE A 139 13.19 24.74 -22.60
N ARG A 140 14.53 24.70 -22.66
CA ARG A 140 15.31 25.83 -23.14
C ARG A 140 14.96 26.23 -24.57
N ARG A 141 14.70 25.24 -25.43
CA ARG A 141 14.30 25.47 -26.84
C ARG A 141 12.92 26.14 -26.96
N TYR A 142 11.99 25.80 -26.04
CA TYR A 142 10.71 26.49 -25.92
C TYR A 142 10.81 27.87 -25.24
N GLY A 143 11.97 28.17 -24.64
CA GLY A 143 12.21 29.44 -23.94
C GLY A 143 11.53 29.54 -22.58
N ALA A 144 11.13 28.41 -21.98
CA ALA A 144 10.46 28.39 -20.67
C ALA A 144 11.46 28.30 -19.51
N ALA A 145 11.02 28.75 -18.32
CA ALA A 145 11.70 28.46 -17.05
C ALA A 145 11.31 27.06 -16.57
N ALA A 146 12.08 26.49 -15.64
CA ALA A 146 11.84 25.14 -15.14
C ALA A 146 11.86 25.05 -13.62
N VAL A 147 10.85 24.40 -13.06
CA VAL A 147 10.91 23.84 -11.70
C VAL A 147 11.74 22.58 -11.74
N VAL A 148 12.72 22.48 -10.87
CA VAL A 148 13.64 21.35 -10.74
C VAL A 148 13.46 20.75 -9.35
N MET A 149 12.82 19.59 -9.29
CA MET A 149 12.59 18.91 -8.03
C MET A 149 13.86 18.22 -7.51
N ALA A 150 14.06 18.29 -6.21
CA ALA A 150 15.10 17.53 -5.52
C ALA A 150 14.73 16.02 -5.47
N PHE A 151 14.78 15.38 -6.63
CA PHE A 151 14.42 14.00 -6.84
C PHE A 151 15.43 13.35 -7.80
N ASP A 152 16.15 12.33 -7.33
CA ASP A 152 17.15 11.61 -8.13
C ASP A 152 16.74 10.15 -8.35
N GLU A 153 17.64 9.38 -8.91
CA GLU A 153 17.47 7.96 -9.23
C GLU A 153 17.17 7.10 -7.99
N THR A 154 17.50 7.60 -6.79
CA THR A 154 17.27 6.91 -5.52
C THR A 154 15.97 7.34 -4.81
N GLY A 155 15.30 8.38 -5.29
CA GLY A 155 14.03 8.85 -4.76
C GLY A 155 14.01 10.33 -4.38
N GLN A 156 12.89 10.80 -3.82
CA GLN A 156 12.73 12.16 -3.34
C GLN A 156 13.70 12.47 -2.18
N ALA A 157 14.25 13.69 -2.19
CA ALA A 157 15.08 14.17 -1.10
C ALA A 157 14.22 14.57 0.11
N ASP A 158 14.48 13.97 1.23
CA ASP A 158 13.82 14.23 2.51
C ASP A 158 14.70 14.95 3.52
N THR A 159 16.01 14.73 3.49
CA THR A 159 16.98 15.38 4.39
C THR A 159 17.65 16.59 3.72
N PHE A 160 18.16 17.49 4.55
CA PHE A 160 18.93 18.66 4.12
C PHE A 160 20.06 18.29 3.16
N GLU A 161 20.85 17.27 3.51
CA GLU A 161 22.01 16.82 2.72
C GLU A 161 21.57 16.36 1.32
N ARG A 162 20.55 15.55 1.22
CA ARG A 162 20.04 15.07 -0.07
C ARG A 162 19.45 16.19 -0.91
N LYS A 163 18.69 17.11 -0.28
CA LYS A 163 18.11 18.28 -0.95
C LYS A 163 19.21 19.12 -1.62
N THR A 164 20.24 19.46 -0.85
CA THR A 164 21.34 20.30 -1.33
C THR A 164 22.22 19.60 -2.38
N GLN A 165 22.53 18.32 -2.19
CA GLN A 165 23.32 17.53 -3.16
C GLN A 165 22.62 17.40 -4.51
N ILE A 166 21.33 17.09 -4.52
CA ILE A 166 20.55 16.92 -5.75
C ILE A 166 20.39 18.27 -6.46
N CYS A 167 20.09 19.34 -5.73
CA CYS A 167 20.00 20.68 -6.31
C CYS A 167 21.34 21.13 -6.90
N GLN A 168 22.45 20.88 -6.22
CA GLN A 168 23.79 21.20 -6.73
C GLN A 168 24.14 20.42 -7.99
N ARG A 169 23.85 19.11 -8.01
CA ARG A 169 24.06 18.24 -9.17
C ARG A 169 23.23 18.71 -10.36
N SER A 170 21.95 18.99 -10.13
CA SER A 170 21.03 19.49 -11.15
C SER A 170 21.46 20.85 -11.69
N TYR A 171 21.87 21.77 -10.82
CA TYR A 171 22.36 23.09 -11.21
C TYR A 171 23.58 23.00 -12.15
N ARG A 172 24.55 22.17 -11.78
CA ARG A 172 25.76 21.96 -12.60
C ARG A 172 25.39 21.42 -13.99
N ILE A 173 24.56 20.41 -14.08
CA ILE A 173 24.13 19.85 -15.36
C ILE A 173 23.38 20.91 -16.20
N LEU A 174 22.49 21.67 -15.59
CA LEU A 174 21.70 22.68 -16.30
C LEU A 174 22.57 23.83 -16.82
N VAL A 175 23.40 24.40 -15.96
CA VAL A 175 24.18 25.60 -16.30
C VAL A 175 25.40 25.24 -17.15
N ASP A 176 26.22 24.26 -16.70
CA ASP A 176 27.51 23.98 -17.31
C ASP A 176 27.41 23.08 -18.57
N GLU A 177 26.45 22.16 -18.61
CA GLU A 177 26.34 21.17 -19.70
C GLU A 177 25.23 21.49 -20.71
N VAL A 178 24.05 21.94 -20.21
CA VAL A 178 22.91 22.28 -21.07
C VAL A 178 22.97 23.74 -21.52
N GLY A 179 23.64 24.63 -20.75
CA GLY A 179 23.65 26.06 -20.95
C GLY A 179 22.31 26.72 -20.66
N PHE A 180 21.60 26.22 -19.66
CA PHE A 180 20.34 26.79 -19.16
C PHE A 180 20.66 28.08 -18.41
N GLU A 181 19.82 29.11 -18.58
CA GLU A 181 19.99 30.34 -17.82
C GLU A 181 19.71 30.11 -16.33
N ALA A 182 20.63 30.49 -15.46
CA ALA A 182 20.50 30.27 -14.03
C ALA A 182 19.30 31.03 -13.42
N ASP A 183 18.90 32.17 -14.00
CA ASP A 183 17.69 32.90 -13.58
C ASP A 183 16.40 32.15 -13.89
N ASP A 184 16.41 31.21 -14.82
CA ASP A 184 15.24 30.42 -15.23
C ASP A 184 15.13 29.08 -14.48
N ILE A 185 16.03 28.81 -13.53
CA ILE A 185 16.02 27.62 -12.68
C ILE A 185 15.26 27.94 -11.38
N ILE A 186 14.24 27.13 -11.09
CA ILE A 186 13.43 27.21 -9.86
C ILE A 186 13.57 25.87 -9.16
N PHE A 187 14.29 25.81 -8.04
CA PHE A 187 14.39 24.58 -7.25
C PHE A 187 13.15 24.36 -6.39
N ASP A 188 12.62 23.13 -6.39
CA ASP A 188 11.70 22.62 -5.39
C ASP A 188 12.44 21.56 -4.56
N PRO A 189 12.95 21.93 -3.37
CA PRO A 189 13.61 20.98 -2.49
C PRO A 189 12.65 20.06 -1.74
N ASN A 190 11.41 19.91 -2.18
CA ASN A 190 10.30 19.14 -1.66
C ASN A 190 9.82 19.61 -0.27
N ILE A 191 8.58 20.08 -0.20
CA ILE A 191 7.87 20.35 1.06
C ILE A 191 7.08 19.12 1.45
N PHE A 192 7.33 18.61 2.67
CA PHE A 192 6.64 17.48 3.25
C PHE A 192 5.82 17.88 4.45
N ALA A 193 4.82 17.04 4.78
CA ALA A 193 3.94 17.27 5.91
C ALA A 193 4.70 17.19 7.24
N VAL A 194 4.40 18.13 8.13
CA VAL A 194 4.86 18.12 9.52
C VAL A 194 3.74 17.63 10.45
N ALA A 195 4.06 17.43 11.72
CA ALA A 195 3.10 16.95 12.74
C ALA A 195 2.37 15.67 12.33
N THR A 196 3.10 14.73 11.76
CA THR A 196 2.59 13.42 11.32
C THR A 196 2.54 12.39 12.44
N GLY A 197 3.16 12.70 13.61
CA GLY A 197 3.37 11.76 14.69
C GLY A 197 4.52 10.77 14.47
N ILE A 198 5.35 10.98 13.46
CA ILE A 198 6.54 10.19 13.14
C ILE A 198 7.77 11.07 13.41
N GLU A 199 8.67 10.59 14.26
CA GLU A 199 9.82 11.37 14.76
C GLU A 199 10.76 11.81 13.63
N GLU A 200 11.01 10.93 12.64
CA GLU A 200 11.85 11.21 11.49
C GLU A 200 11.31 12.36 10.62
N HIS A 201 10.01 12.66 10.71
CA HIS A 201 9.38 13.73 9.95
C HIS A 201 9.46 15.11 10.61
N ASN A 202 9.88 15.16 11.87
CA ASN A 202 9.90 16.43 12.64
C ASN A 202 10.81 17.49 12.03
N ASN A 203 11.85 17.09 11.30
CA ASN A 203 12.81 18.01 10.67
C ASN A 203 12.42 18.42 9.23
N TYR A 204 11.39 17.90 8.62
CA TYR A 204 11.09 18.15 7.20
C TYR A 204 10.95 19.65 6.85
N ALA A 205 10.29 20.43 7.69
CA ALA A 205 10.16 21.86 7.45
C ALA A 205 11.50 22.59 7.71
N VAL A 206 12.24 22.19 8.72
CA VAL A 206 13.59 22.74 9.00
C VAL A 206 14.53 22.44 7.84
N ASP A 207 14.56 21.19 7.37
CA ASP A 207 15.41 20.78 6.26
C ASP A 207 15.08 21.52 4.96
N PHE A 208 13.81 21.83 4.70
CA PHE A 208 13.40 22.66 3.58
C PHE A 208 13.91 24.11 3.73
N ILE A 209 13.71 24.71 4.90
CA ILE A 209 14.11 26.10 5.19
C ILE A 209 15.64 26.24 5.10
N GLU A 210 16.40 25.31 5.67
CA GLU A 210 17.86 25.34 5.59
C GLU A 210 18.37 25.03 4.18
N ALA A 211 17.76 24.10 3.46
CA ALA A 211 18.09 23.85 2.05
C ALA A 211 17.83 25.08 1.17
N THR A 212 16.72 25.79 1.43
CA THR A 212 16.42 27.07 0.75
C THR A 212 17.53 28.07 0.99
N ARG A 213 17.95 28.28 2.25
CA ARG A 213 19.05 29.18 2.60
C ARG A 213 20.35 28.79 1.91
N TRP A 214 20.65 27.48 1.92
CA TRP A 214 21.86 26.96 1.27
C TRP A 214 21.83 27.17 -0.26
N ILE A 215 20.69 26.90 -0.93
CA ILE A 215 20.53 27.12 -2.38
C ILE A 215 20.78 28.59 -2.73
N LYS A 216 20.20 29.53 -1.98
CA LYS A 216 20.40 30.98 -2.23
C LYS A 216 21.83 31.44 -2.06
N GLN A 217 22.61 30.77 -1.19
CA GLN A 217 24.02 31.09 -0.96
C GLN A 217 24.99 30.43 -1.95
N ASN A 218 24.66 29.22 -2.44
CA ASN A 218 25.59 28.38 -3.18
C ASN A 218 25.22 28.18 -4.66
N LEU A 219 23.96 28.39 -5.06
CA LEU A 219 23.50 28.26 -6.43
C LEU A 219 23.03 29.63 -6.95
N PRO A 220 23.95 30.47 -7.42
CA PRO A 220 23.66 31.88 -7.68
C PRO A 220 22.59 32.02 -8.76
N ARG A 221 21.69 33.01 -8.55
CA ARG A 221 20.59 33.42 -9.45
C ARG A 221 19.41 32.42 -9.47
N ALA A 222 19.56 31.17 -9.02
CA ALA A 222 18.46 30.23 -8.93
C ALA A 222 17.37 30.70 -7.95
N LYS A 223 16.14 30.39 -8.27
CA LYS A 223 14.95 30.64 -7.45
C LYS A 223 14.58 29.39 -6.66
N VAL A 224 13.75 29.56 -5.62
CA VAL A 224 13.21 28.47 -4.80
C VAL A 224 11.70 28.56 -4.74
N SER A 225 11.04 27.42 -4.96
CA SER A 225 9.58 27.25 -4.89
C SER A 225 9.22 26.00 -4.08
N GLY A 226 7.94 25.74 -3.94
CA GLY A 226 7.41 24.50 -3.38
C GLY A 226 5.90 24.53 -3.21
N GLY A 227 5.29 23.35 -3.15
CA GLY A 227 3.86 23.17 -2.87
C GLY A 227 3.55 23.38 -1.39
N VAL A 228 3.20 24.59 -1.00
CA VAL A 228 3.04 24.98 0.43
C VAL A 228 1.95 24.19 1.14
N SER A 229 0.87 23.84 0.44
CA SER A 229 -0.23 23.07 1.01
C SER A 229 0.19 21.71 1.57
N ASN A 230 1.32 21.17 1.11
CA ASN A 230 1.86 19.88 1.59
C ASN A 230 2.28 19.93 3.06
N VAL A 231 2.83 21.07 3.55
CA VAL A 231 3.33 21.17 4.93
C VAL A 231 2.27 20.91 6.00
N SER A 232 1.00 21.24 5.71
CA SER A 232 -0.13 21.14 6.64
C SER A 232 -1.04 19.94 6.42
N PHE A 233 -0.60 19.00 5.64
CA PHE A 233 -1.47 17.91 5.18
C PHE A 233 -1.99 17.00 6.31
N SER A 234 -1.24 16.86 7.40
CA SER A 234 -1.65 16.17 8.63
C SER A 234 -2.91 16.77 9.28
N PHE A 235 -3.19 18.07 9.03
CA PHE A 235 -4.36 18.80 9.54
C PHE A 235 -5.47 18.98 8.49
N ARG A 236 -5.52 18.15 7.46
CA ARG A 236 -6.57 18.22 6.44
C ARG A 236 -7.97 18.11 7.07
N GLY A 237 -8.83 19.10 6.82
CA GLY A 237 -10.16 19.22 7.46
C GLY A 237 -10.21 20.16 8.67
N ASN A 238 -9.08 20.83 9.00
CA ASN A 238 -9.01 21.90 9.98
C ASN A 238 -8.35 23.13 9.31
N ASP A 239 -9.14 23.85 8.52
CA ASP A 239 -8.62 24.95 7.69
C ASP A 239 -7.93 26.06 8.49
N PRO A 240 -8.41 26.53 9.67
CA PRO A 240 -7.70 27.53 10.44
C PRO A 240 -6.30 27.11 10.92
N VAL A 241 -6.15 25.86 11.37
CA VAL A 241 -4.82 25.32 11.76
C VAL A 241 -3.92 25.19 10.54
N ARG A 242 -4.46 24.74 9.41
CA ARG A 242 -3.71 24.65 8.15
C ARG A 242 -3.21 26.01 7.67
N GLU A 243 -4.08 27.02 7.72
CA GLU A 243 -3.74 28.40 7.38
C GLU A 243 -2.64 28.95 8.29
N ALA A 244 -2.71 28.68 9.59
CA ALA A 244 -1.67 29.06 10.54
C ALA A 244 -0.33 28.35 10.21
N ILE A 245 -0.36 27.05 9.89
CA ILE A 245 0.83 26.28 9.48
C ILE A 245 1.44 26.87 8.20
N HIS A 246 0.64 27.17 7.17
CA HIS A 246 1.11 27.81 5.95
C HIS A 246 1.75 29.16 6.23
N THR A 247 1.08 29.98 7.04
CA THR A 247 1.53 31.32 7.38
C THR A 247 2.87 31.34 8.12
N VAL A 248 3.01 30.48 9.13
CA VAL A 248 4.26 30.34 9.92
C VAL A 248 5.39 29.74 9.04
N PHE A 249 5.08 28.70 8.28
CA PHE A 249 6.08 28.09 7.38
C PHE A 249 6.61 29.11 6.37
N LEU A 250 5.69 29.82 5.68
CA LEU A 250 6.06 30.84 4.68
C LEU A 250 6.85 31.98 5.31
N TYR A 251 6.50 32.42 6.52
CA TYR A 251 7.27 33.45 7.22
C TYR A 251 8.74 33.08 7.34
N HIS A 252 9.06 31.86 7.79
CA HIS A 252 10.43 31.42 7.93
C HIS A 252 11.11 31.04 6.59
N ALA A 253 10.37 30.43 5.66
CA ALA A 253 10.91 30.05 4.35
C ALA A 253 11.25 31.27 3.47
N ILE A 254 10.42 32.32 3.51
CA ILE A 254 10.68 33.59 2.81
C ILE A 254 11.91 34.29 3.39
N GLN A 255 12.06 34.31 4.72
CA GLN A 255 13.28 34.84 5.36
C GLN A 255 14.54 34.03 5.01
N ALA A 256 14.39 32.75 4.73
CA ALA A 256 15.49 31.91 4.22
C ALA A 256 15.79 32.15 2.73
N GLY A 257 14.91 32.84 1.99
CA GLY A 257 15.08 33.24 0.59
C GLY A 257 14.17 32.49 -0.39
N MET A 258 13.07 31.87 0.06
CA MET A 258 12.06 31.31 -0.84
C MET A 258 11.43 32.42 -1.68
N ASP A 259 11.49 32.27 -3.01
CA ASP A 259 11.08 33.33 -3.95
C ASP A 259 9.57 33.21 -4.31
N MET A 260 9.02 32.01 -4.38
CA MET A 260 7.64 31.76 -4.77
C MET A 260 7.09 30.54 -4.08
N GLY A 261 5.76 30.39 -4.06
CA GLY A 261 5.09 29.23 -3.49
C GLY A 261 3.80 28.92 -4.23
N ILE A 262 3.56 27.62 -4.44
CA ILE A 262 2.31 27.11 -4.98
C ILE A 262 1.32 27.08 -3.81
N VAL A 263 0.33 27.99 -3.84
CA VAL A 263 -0.54 28.30 -2.70
C VAL A 263 -1.97 28.53 -3.14
N ASN A 264 -2.90 28.43 -2.19
CA ASN A 264 -4.22 29.02 -2.35
C ASN A 264 -4.15 30.53 -2.05
N ALA A 265 -4.06 31.35 -3.10
CA ALA A 265 -3.87 32.80 -2.97
C ALA A 265 -4.94 33.52 -2.12
N GLY A 266 -6.14 32.94 -2.02
CA GLY A 266 -7.25 33.48 -1.20
C GLY A 266 -7.20 33.07 0.28
N GLN A 267 -6.21 32.31 0.73
CA GLN A 267 -6.11 31.76 2.09
C GLN A 267 -4.72 31.98 2.74
N LEU A 268 -4.05 33.06 2.39
CA LEU A 268 -2.78 33.40 3.02
C LEU A 268 -3.05 34.37 4.19
N GLY A 269 -2.71 33.92 5.40
CA GLY A 269 -2.81 34.72 6.62
C GLY A 269 -1.61 35.64 6.82
N VAL A 270 -1.76 36.62 7.71
CA VAL A 270 -0.66 37.46 8.17
C VAL A 270 -0.10 36.92 9.47
N TYR A 271 1.22 36.67 9.50
CA TYR A 271 1.89 36.03 10.66
C TYR A 271 1.62 36.76 11.99
N ALA A 272 1.58 38.13 11.95
CA ALA A 272 1.34 38.94 13.16
C ALA A 272 -0.10 38.84 13.68
N ASP A 273 -1.06 38.49 12.81
CA ASP A 273 -2.48 38.45 13.14
C ASP A 273 -2.92 37.07 13.65
N LEU A 274 -2.03 36.06 13.60
CA LEU A 274 -2.31 34.75 14.16
C LEU A 274 -2.51 34.82 15.66
N ASP A 275 -3.47 34.01 16.17
CA ASP A 275 -3.61 33.80 17.60
C ASP A 275 -2.26 33.43 18.24
N PRO A 276 -1.83 34.09 19.31
CA PRO A 276 -0.49 33.90 19.87
C PRO A 276 -0.22 32.47 20.36
N GLU A 277 -1.22 31.78 20.94
CA GLU A 277 -1.08 30.39 21.38
C GLU A 277 -0.94 29.45 20.19
N LEU A 278 -1.79 29.62 19.17
CA LEU A 278 -1.73 28.83 17.94
C LEU A 278 -0.39 29.06 17.20
N ARG A 279 0.04 30.32 17.08
CA ARG A 279 1.30 30.64 16.42
C ARG A 279 2.50 30.01 17.10
N GLU A 280 2.60 30.11 18.44
CA GLU A 280 3.69 29.51 19.22
C GLU A 280 3.76 28.00 19.00
N ARG A 281 2.61 27.30 19.10
CA ARG A 281 2.57 25.84 18.95
C ARG A 281 2.84 25.39 17.51
N VAL A 282 2.41 26.15 16.52
CA VAL A 282 2.75 25.90 15.11
C VAL A 282 4.25 26.13 14.85
N GLU A 283 4.84 27.18 15.43
CA GLU A 283 6.29 27.40 15.32
C GLU A 283 7.10 26.30 15.99
N ASP A 284 6.66 25.78 17.15
CA ASP A 284 7.32 24.64 17.78
C ASP A 284 7.40 23.42 16.85
N VAL A 285 6.36 23.21 16.05
CA VAL A 285 6.31 22.14 15.04
C VAL A 285 7.17 22.47 13.81
N ILE A 286 7.00 23.65 13.22
CA ILE A 286 7.71 24.04 11.97
C ILE A 286 9.22 24.09 12.17
N LEU A 287 9.67 24.57 13.32
CA LEU A 287 11.08 24.73 13.65
C LEU A 287 11.65 23.57 14.48
N ASN A 288 10.83 22.55 14.73
CA ASN A 288 11.18 21.37 15.56
C ASN A 288 11.87 21.78 16.87
N ARG A 289 11.30 22.78 17.58
CA ARG A 289 11.89 23.33 18.82
C ARG A 289 11.75 22.37 20.01
N ARG A 290 10.80 21.43 19.95
CA ARG A 290 10.42 20.55 21.04
C ARG A 290 9.96 19.19 20.51
N PRO A 291 10.32 18.11 21.19
CA PRO A 291 9.89 16.75 20.80
C PRO A 291 8.37 16.53 20.94
N ASP A 292 7.68 17.26 21.86
CA ASP A 292 6.22 17.19 22.08
C ASP A 292 5.43 18.24 21.28
N GLY A 293 6.03 18.90 20.30
CA GLY A 293 5.41 19.99 19.54
C GLY A 293 4.12 19.57 18.83
N THR A 294 4.11 18.36 18.26
CA THR A 294 2.93 17.80 17.58
C THR A 294 1.77 17.58 18.55
N ASP A 295 2.02 16.96 19.70
CA ASP A 295 0.98 16.70 20.71
C ASP A 295 0.37 17.99 21.23
N ARG A 296 1.20 18.97 21.54
CA ARG A 296 0.76 20.31 21.99
C ARG A 296 -0.08 21.04 20.95
N LEU A 297 0.22 20.90 19.65
CA LEU A 297 -0.60 21.48 18.60
C LEU A 297 -1.94 20.76 18.49
N LEU A 298 -1.95 19.43 18.58
CA LEU A 298 -3.17 18.62 18.56
C LEU A 298 -4.12 18.96 19.72
N GLU A 299 -3.59 19.23 20.93
CA GLU A 299 -4.41 19.62 22.09
C GLU A 299 -5.31 20.84 21.83
N ILE A 300 -4.85 21.78 21.01
CA ILE A 300 -5.62 23.01 20.73
C ILE A 300 -6.29 23.02 19.36
N ALA A 301 -5.90 22.10 18.46
CA ALA A 301 -6.38 22.09 17.07
C ALA A 301 -7.92 22.10 16.95
N ASP A 302 -8.59 21.38 17.87
CA ASP A 302 -10.06 21.31 17.86
C ASP A 302 -10.73 22.63 18.32
N LYS A 303 -10.05 23.46 19.10
CA LYS A 303 -10.57 24.79 19.50
C LYS A 303 -10.71 25.73 18.31
N PHE A 304 -9.88 25.54 17.28
CA PHE A 304 -9.83 26.39 16.07
C PHE A 304 -10.60 25.81 14.88
N LYS A 305 -11.27 24.68 15.02
CA LYS A 305 -12.15 24.14 14.00
C LYS A 305 -13.36 25.06 13.82
N THR A 306 -13.26 26.06 12.91
CA THR A 306 -14.40 26.86 12.53
C THR A 306 -15.13 26.23 11.34
N GLY A 307 -16.45 26.06 11.50
CA GLY A 307 -17.42 26.05 10.39
C GLY A 307 -17.28 24.90 9.39
N ALA A 308 -16.89 23.68 9.79
CA ALA A 308 -17.56 22.57 9.16
C ALA A 308 -19.04 22.82 9.46
N ALA A 309 -19.82 23.18 8.44
CA ALA A 309 -21.24 22.91 8.50
C ALA A 309 -21.31 21.47 8.99
N LYS A 310 -21.64 21.27 10.29
CA LYS A 310 -22.12 20.04 10.77
C LYS A 310 -23.18 19.67 9.73
N LYS A 311 -22.99 18.60 8.94
CA LYS A 311 -24.13 17.77 8.66
C LYS A 311 -24.73 17.65 10.04
N GLU A 312 -25.90 18.21 10.25
CA GLU A 312 -26.64 17.97 11.49
C GLU A 312 -26.71 16.46 11.58
N GLU A 313 -25.82 15.89 12.39
CA GLU A 313 -25.96 14.54 12.84
C GLU A 313 -27.33 14.56 13.47
N ASN A 314 -28.25 13.78 12.92
CA ASN A 314 -29.56 13.64 13.56
C ASN A 314 -29.33 13.10 14.98
N LEU A 315 -29.26 14.01 15.94
CA LEU A 315 -29.02 13.71 17.36
C LEU A 315 -30.32 13.32 18.09
N GLU A 316 -31.43 13.11 17.36
CA GLU A 316 -32.68 12.66 17.96
C GLU A 316 -32.53 11.38 18.79
N TRP A 317 -31.61 10.49 18.37
CA TRP A 317 -31.28 9.29 19.13
C TRP A 317 -30.65 9.57 20.51
N ARG A 318 -30.08 10.75 20.72
CA ARG A 318 -29.55 11.17 22.05
C ARG A 318 -30.67 11.34 23.10
N ASN A 319 -31.89 11.52 22.68
CA ASN A 319 -33.07 11.63 23.57
C ASN A 319 -33.58 10.28 24.05
N GLN A 320 -33.03 9.18 23.58
CA GLN A 320 -33.39 7.83 23.98
C GLN A 320 -32.76 7.44 25.35
N PRO A 321 -33.30 6.39 26.03
CA PRO A 321 -32.63 5.81 27.19
C PRO A 321 -31.18 5.40 26.88
N VAL A 322 -30.32 5.43 27.89
CA VAL A 322 -28.88 5.18 27.72
C VAL A 322 -28.58 3.81 27.10
N GLU A 323 -29.38 2.79 27.40
CA GLU A 323 -29.25 1.45 26.84
C GLU A 323 -29.46 1.47 25.32
N ALA A 324 -30.48 2.19 24.84
CA ALA A 324 -30.78 2.35 23.43
C ALA A 324 -29.70 3.21 22.72
N ARG A 325 -29.13 4.21 23.39
CA ARG A 325 -28.04 5.02 22.89
C ARG A 325 -26.76 4.20 22.68
N LEU A 326 -26.42 3.34 23.66
CA LEU A 326 -25.29 2.41 23.56
C LEU A 326 -25.47 1.44 22.40
N ALA A 327 -26.65 0.83 22.25
CA ALA A 327 -26.95 -0.05 21.14
C ALA A 327 -26.84 0.68 19.78
N HIS A 328 -27.39 1.89 19.69
CA HIS A 328 -27.33 2.72 18.48
C HIS A 328 -25.87 3.06 18.11
N ALA A 329 -25.06 3.47 19.10
CA ALA A 329 -23.65 3.79 18.91
C ALA A 329 -22.85 2.58 18.41
N LEU A 330 -23.12 1.39 18.95
CA LEU A 330 -22.50 0.14 18.53
C LEU A 330 -22.89 -0.24 17.10
N VAL A 331 -24.20 -0.20 16.76
CA VAL A 331 -24.68 -0.57 15.42
C VAL A 331 -24.14 0.37 14.32
N LEU A 332 -24.02 1.66 14.60
CA LEU A 332 -23.55 2.65 13.63
C LEU A 332 -22.03 2.94 13.70
N GLY A 333 -21.33 2.39 14.68
CA GLY A 333 -19.90 2.61 14.85
C GLY A 333 -19.54 4.03 15.35
N ILE A 334 -20.42 4.67 16.15
CA ILE A 334 -20.26 6.04 16.66
C ILE A 334 -19.45 6.02 17.95
N THR A 335 -18.28 6.67 17.96
CA THR A 335 -17.38 6.75 19.14
C THR A 335 -17.57 7.99 19.99
N ASN A 336 -18.14 9.06 19.46
CA ASN A 336 -18.12 10.41 20.08
C ASN A 336 -18.76 10.50 21.47
N PHE A 337 -19.72 9.62 21.80
CA PHE A 337 -20.45 9.68 23.08
C PHE A 337 -20.32 8.41 23.91
N ILE A 338 -19.55 7.43 23.43
CA ILE A 338 -19.56 6.09 24.01
C ILE A 338 -19.08 6.04 25.46
N VAL A 339 -18.05 6.83 25.79
CA VAL A 339 -17.49 6.88 27.14
C VAL A 339 -18.49 7.51 28.11
N GLU A 340 -19.15 8.61 27.72
CA GLU A 340 -20.17 9.30 28.53
C GLU A 340 -21.40 8.41 28.77
N ASP A 341 -21.90 7.78 27.70
CA ASP A 341 -23.05 6.88 27.79
C ASP A 341 -22.73 5.61 28.60
N THR A 342 -21.51 5.09 28.48
CA THR A 342 -21.04 3.94 29.27
C THR A 342 -20.97 4.31 30.76
N GLU A 343 -20.52 5.51 31.10
CA GLU A 343 -20.45 5.99 32.48
C GLU A 343 -21.86 6.20 33.05
N GLU A 344 -22.78 6.81 32.28
CA GLU A 344 -24.18 6.96 32.68
C GLU A 344 -24.83 5.60 32.94
N ALA A 345 -24.62 4.62 32.07
CA ALA A 345 -25.13 3.25 32.25
C ALA A 345 -24.53 2.59 33.50
N ARG A 346 -23.21 2.78 33.75
CA ARG A 346 -22.55 2.25 34.95
C ARG A 346 -23.14 2.82 36.23
N GLN A 347 -23.35 4.14 36.28
CA GLN A 347 -23.94 4.81 37.45
C GLN A 347 -25.37 4.36 37.70
N LYS A 348 -26.18 4.22 36.64
CA LYS A 348 -27.56 3.75 36.72
C LYS A 348 -27.64 2.31 37.23
N ILE A 349 -26.82 1.42 36.71
CA ILE A 349 -26.74 0.01 37.11
C ILE A 349 -26.23 -0.08 38.57
N HIS A 350 -25.20 0.71 38.93
CA HIS A 350 -24.71 0.74 40.31
C HIS A 350 -25.75 1.25 41.32
N ALA A 351 -26.52 2.28 40.98
CA ALA A 351 -27.63 2.76 41.80
C ALA A 351 -28.73 1.73 42.02
N ALA A 352 -28.91 0.80 41.08
CA ALA A 352 -29.84 -0.34 41.18
C ALA A 352 -29.21 -1.56 41.89
N GLY A 353 -28.02 -1.44 42.45
CA GLY A 353 -27.29 -2.52 43.13
C GLY A 353 -26.55 -3.49 42.21
N GLY A 354 -26.44 -3.17 40.95
CA GLY A 354 -25.70 -3.94 39.97
C GLY A 354 -24.19 -3.61 39.96
N ARG A 355 -23.44 -4.35 39.17
CA ARG A 355 -21.97 -4.33 39.09
C ARG A 355 -21.48 -3.68 37.77
N PRO A 356 -20.26 -3.13 37.73
CA PRO A 356 -19.68 -2.56 36.49
C PRO A 356 -19.70 -3.54 35.31
N ILE A 357 -19.49 -4.83 35.55
CA ILE A 357 -19.53 -5.88 34.53
C ILE A 357 -20.92 -6.00 33.88
N ASN A 358 -22.02 -5.69 34.59
CA ASN A 358 -23.36 -5.78 34.06
C ASN A 358 -23.65 -4.74 32.96
N VAL A 359 -22.83 -3.69 32.82
CA VAL A 359 -22.88 -2.78 31.66
C VAL A 359 -22.43 -3.52 30.40
N ILE A 360 -21.40 -4.37 30.54
CA ILE A 360 -20.89 -5.18 29.42
C ILE A 360 -21.92 -6.28 29.10
N GLU A 361 -22.33 -7.08 30.10
CA GLU A 361 -23.23 -8.23 29.93
C GLU A 361 -24.65 -7.85 29.52
N GLY A 362 -25.07 -6.61 29.76
CA GLY A 362 -26.37 -6.08 29.38
C GLY A 362 -26.26 -5.18 28.13
N PRO A 363 -26.39 -3.86 28.29
CA PRO A 363 -26.62 -2.94 27.16
C PRO A 363 -25.54 -2.98 26.07
N LEU A 364 -24.27 -3.22 26.43
CA LEU A 364 -23.22 -3.31 25.42
C LEU A 364 -23.30 -4.62 24.62
N MET A 365 -23.53 -5.75 25.30
CA MET A 365 -23.71 -7.04 24.61
C MET A 365 -25.01 -7.10 23.82
N ASP A 366 -26.08 -6.47 24.32
CA ASP A 366 -27.36 -6.38 23.58
C ASP A 366 -27.12 -5.64 22.23
N GLY A 367 -26.37 -4.53 22.27
CA GLY A 367 -25.97 -3.83 21.05
C GLY A 367 -25.11 -4.68 20.12
N MET A 368 -24.14 -5.42 20.65
CA MET A 368 -23.27 -6.30 19.86
C MET A 368 -24.02 -7.53 19.33
N ASN A 369 -25.01 -8.05 20.03
CA ASN A 369 -25.87 -9.11 19.52
C ASN A 369 -26.65 -8.63 18.27
N ILE A 370 -27.16 -7.39 18.28
CA ILE A 370 -27.80 -6.78 17.10
C ILE A 370 -26.81 -6.71 15.94
N VAL A 371 -25.57 -6.28 16.19
CA VAL A 371 -24.50 -6.25 15.18
C VAL A 371 -24.23 -7.64 14.63
N GLY A 372 -24.12 -8.65 15.50
CA GLY A 372 -23.94 -10.06 15.12
C GLY A 372 -25.07 -10.61 14.28
N ASP A 373 -26.33 -10.33 14.66
CA ASP A 373 -27.51 -10.75 13.90
C ASP A 373 -27.59 -10.09 12.53
N LEU A 374 -27.30 -8.79 12.44
CA LEU A 374 -27.28 -8.06 11.17
C LEU A 374 -26.17 -8.58 10.25
N PHE A 375 -25.00 -8.91 10.82
CA PHE A 375 -23.88 -9.49 10.08
C PHE A 375 -24.22 -10.90 9.59
N GLY A 376 -24.77 -11.75 10.48
CA GLY A 376 -25.21 -13.11 10.11
C GLY A 376 -26.31 -13.16 9.06
N GLN A 377 -27.16 -12.14 9.00
CA GLN A 377 -28.22 -11.97 7.97
C GLN A 377 -27.71 -11.32 6.68
N GLY A 378 -26.43 -10.96 6.58
CA GLY A 378 -25.88 -10.24 5.42
C GLY A 378 -26.38 -8.79 5.27
N LYS A 379 -26.95 -8.20 6.33
CA LYS A 379 -27.41 -6.81 6.36
C LYS A 379 -26.36 -5.82 6.88
N MET A 380 -25.32 -6.33 7.48
CA MET A 380 -24.14 -5.59 7.92
C MET A 380 -22.90 -6.28 7.38
N PHE A 381 -21.89 -5.52 7.01
CA PHE A 381 -20.66 -6.05 6.39
C PHE A 381 -19.45 -5.85 7.31
N LEU A 382 -18.38 -6.58 7.04
CA LEU A 382 -17.18 -6.63 7.88
C LEU A 382 -16.63 -5.23 8.28
N PRO A 383 -16.51 -4.23 7.38
CA PRO A 383 -16.05 -2.90 7.77
C PRO A 383 -16.87 -2.26 8.90
N GLN A 384 -18.17 -2.46 8.87
CA GLN A 384 -19.09 -1.94 9.88
C GLN A 384 -18.92 -2.67 11.21
N VAL A 385 -18.75 -4.00 11.19
CA VAL A 385 -18.49 -4.81 12.40
C VAL A 385 -17.20 -4.38 13.08
N VAL A 386 -16.13 -4.12 12.29
CA VAL A 386 -14.85 -3.65 12.84
C VAL A 386 -14.99 -2.25 13.48
N LYS A 387 -15.81 -1.36 12.90
CA LYS A 387 -16.15 -0.07 13.53
C LYS A 387 -16.94 -0.24 14.83
N SER A 388 -17.92 -1.14 14.86
CA SER A 388 -18.67 -1.48 16.08
C SER A 388 -17.75 -2.03 17.17
N ALA A 389 -16.76 -2.84 16.79
CA ALA A 389 -15.74 -3.36 17.70
C ALA A 389 -14.92 -2.26 18.38
N ARG A 390 -14.56 -1.22 17.63
CA ARG A 390 -13.86 -0.05 18.18
C ARG A 390 -14.70 0.63 19.25
N VAL A 391 -16.00 0.83 18.99
CA VAL A 391 -16.93 1.41 19.98
C VAL A 391 -16.98 0.56 21.24
N MET A 392 -17.13 -0.77 21.09
CA MET A 392 -17.14 -1.73 22.21
C MET A 392 -15.84 -1.66 23.02
N LYS A 393 -14.67 -1.65 22.37
CA LYS A 393 -13.37 -1.57 23.04
C LYS A 393 -13.21 -0.30 23.85
N GLN A 394 -13.67 0.84 23.35
CA GLN A 394 -13.61 2.12 24.10
C GLN A 394 -14.53 2.09 25.32
N ALA A 395 -15.74 1.53 25.20
CA ALA A 395 -16.64 1.34 26.33
C ALA A 395 -16.03 0.44 27.40
N VAL A 396 -15.48 -0.71 27.00
CA VAL A 396 -14.84 -1.67 27.92
C VAL A 396 -13.59 -1.06 28.56
N ALA A 397 -12.74 -0.35 27.79
CA ALA A 397 -11.57 0.31 28.33
C ALA A 397 -11.91 1.30 29.45
N HIS A 398 -13.03 2.03 29.32
CA HIS A 398 -13.55 2.89 30.37
C HIS A 398 -13.97 2.11 31.63
N LEU A 399 -14.53 0.91 31.47
CA LEU A 399 -15.05 0.07 32.58
C LEU A 399 -13.96 -0.73 33.31
N ILE A 400 -12.82 -1.03 32.65
CA ILE A 400 -11.73 -1.85 33.21
C ILE A 400 -11.30 -1.39 34.62
N PRO A 401 -11.00 -0.10 34.89
CA PRO A 401 -10.57 0.32 36.23
C PRO A 401 -11.60 0.00 37.32
N PHE A 402 -12.86 0.16 37.01
CA PHE A 402 -13.97 -0.12 37.97
C PHE A 402 -14.16 -1.64 38.20
N ILE A 403 -13.99 -2.44 37.15
CA ILE A 403 -14.05 -3.91 37.23
C ILE A 403 -12.84 -4.44 38.02
N GLU A 404 -11.64 -3.87 37.82
CA GLU A 404 -10.46 -4.27 38.57
C GLU A 404 -10.56 -3.90 40.05
N GLU A 405 -11.10 -2.72 40.36
CA GLU A 405 -11.38 -2.32 41.74
C GLU A 405 -12.39 -3.27 42.42
N GLU A 406 -13.41 -3.66 41.67
CA GLU A 406 -14.39 -4.62 42.16
C GLU A 406 -13.78 -6.03 42.32
N LYS A 407 -12.97 -6.50 41.36
CA LYS A 407 -12.26 -7.79 41.45
C LYS A 407 -11.35 -7.85 42.68
N LYS A 408 -10.69 -6.76 43.04
CA LYS A 408 -9.90 -6.67 44.29
C LYS A 408 -10.79 -6.86 45.51
N LYS A 409 -12.00 -6.29 45.50
CA LYS A 409 -13.00 -6.45 46.59
C LYS A 409 -13.63 -7.83 46.62
N LEU A 410 -13.79 -8.50 45.45
CA LEU A 410 -14.39 -9.82 45.27
C LEU A 410 -13.37 -10.97 45.37
N ALA A 411 -12.10 -10.78 45.08
CA ALA A 411 -11.05 -11.75 45.34
C ALA A 411 -10.95 -12.06 46.86
N GLU A 412 -11.39 -11.10 47.69
CA GLU A 412 -11.61 -11.31 49.12
C GLU A 412 -12.91 -12.11 49.41
N ALA A 413 -13.78 -12.35 48.40
CA ALA A 413 -15.11 -12.94 48.52
C ALA A 413 -15.50 -14.12 47.61
N GLY A 414 -14.62 -14.58 46.68
CA GLY A 414 -14.74 -15.89 46.00
C GLY A 414 -15.74 -16.06 44.83
N GLY A 415 -15.86 -15.14 43.90
CA GLY A 415 -16.78 -15.27 42.73
C GLY A 415 -16.09 -15.23 41.34
N ASP A 416 -16.58 -16.04 40.39
CA ASP A 416 -15.99 -16.24 39.04
C ASP A 416 -16.87 -15.64 37.90
N VAL A 417 -16.27 -15.02 36.88
CA VAL A 417 -16.97 -14.47 35.69
C VAL A 417 -16.29 -15.01 34.44
N ARG A 418 -17.02 -15.78 33.61
CA ARG A 418 -16.45 -16.44 32.41
C ARG A 418 -16.91 -15.80 31.11
N ALA A 419 -15.93 -15.57 30.17
CA ALA A 419 -16.20 -15.35 28.75
C ALA A 419 -16.83 -16.62 28.12
N LYS A 420 -17.42 -16.50 26.91
CA LYS A 420 -17.95 -17.66 26.15
C LYS A 420 -16.90 -18.73 25.87
N GLY A 421 -15.64 -18.33 25.82
CA GLY A 421 -14.47 -19.20 25.64
C GLY A 421 -13.23 -18.36 25.39
N LYS A 422 -12.07 -18.99 25.58
CA LYS A 422 -10.76 -18.38 25.34
C LYS A 422 -10.08 -19.00 24.12
N ILE A 423 -9.66 -18.15 23.20
CA ILE A 423 -9.04 -18.56 21.93
C ILE A 423 -7.61 -17.99 21.87
N VAL A 424 -6.64 -18.84 21.65
CA VAL A 424 -5.28 -18.42 21.31
C VAL A 424 -5.12 -18.48 19.80
N ILE A 425 -4.75 -17.36 19.16
CA ILE A 425 -4.60 -17.28 17.71
C ILE A 425 -3.22 -16.74 17.32
N ALA A 426 -2.60 -17.36 16.30
CA ALA A 426 -1.28 -16.98 15.82
C ALA A 426 -1.16 -17.13 14.30
N THR A 427 -0.32 -16.30 13.67
CA THR A 427 0.25 -16.62 12.36
C THR A 427 1.45 -17.53 12.57
N VAL A 428 1.48 -18.67 11.88
CA VAL A 428 2.46 -19.73 12.10
C VAL A 428 3.90 -19.28 11.79
N LYS A 429 4.86 -20.04 12.27
CA LYS A 429 6.30 -19.79 12.09
C LYS A 429 6.64 -19.46 10.64
N GLY A 430 7.41 -18.39 10.45
CA GLY A 430 7.93 -17.97 9.15
C GLY A 430 6.94 -17.21 8.25
N ASP A 431 5.67 -17.06 8.66
CA ASP A 431 4.68 -16.26 7.95
C ASP A 431 4.43 -14.92 8.65
N VAL A 432 4.33 -13.85 7.89
CA VAL A 432 4.22 -12.47 8.37
C VAL A 432 2.86 -11.83 8.08
N HIS A 433 1.98 -12.55 7.38
CA HIS A 433 0.70 -12.03 6.93
C HIS A 433 -0.36 -12.22 8.02
N ASP A 434 -0.90 -11.12 8.52
CA ASP A 434 -1.78 -11.13 9.68
C ASP A 434 -3.10 -10.37 9.52
N ILE A 435 -3.37 -9.75 8.36
CA ILE A 435 -4.60 -8.97 8.15
C ILE A 435 -5.84 -9.82 8.45
N GLY A 436 -5.96 -10.99 7.81
CA GLY A 436 -7.10 -11.90 8.02
C GLY A 436 -7.21 -12.38 9.47
N LYS A 437 -6.09 -12.72 10.11
CA LYS A 437 -6.03 -13.11 11.52
C LYS A 437 -6.52 -11.99 12.44
N ASN A 438 -6.09 -10.76 12.20
CA ASN A 438 -6.49 -9.62 13.02
C ASN A 438 -7.99 -9.32 12.88
N ILE A 439 -8.53 -9.44 11.66
CA ILE A 439 -9.97 -9.33 11.41
C ILE A 439 -10.73 -10.39 12.22
N VAL A 440 -10.32 -11.66 12.12
CA VAL A 440 -10.94 -12.77 12.86
C VAL A 440 -10.86 -12.52 14.37
N SER A 441 -9.71 -12.05 14.87
CA SER A 441 -9.54 -11.73 16.30
C SER A 441 -10.53 -10.68 16.76
N VAL A 442 -10.70 -9.59 16.00
CA VAL A 442 -11.65 -8.53 16.31
C VAL A 442 -13.09 -9.04 16.31
N VAL A 443 -13.48 -9.80 15.28
CA VAL A 443 -14.83 -10.35 15.15
C VAL A 443 -15.16 -11.30 16.30
N LEU A 444 -14.25 -12.16 16.72
CA LEU A 444 -14.42 -13.05 17.87
C LEU A 444 -14.53 -12.27 19.20
N GLN A 445 -13.66 -11.26 19.42
CA GLN A 445 -13.72 -10.42 20.61
C GLN A 445 -15.07 -9.70 20.73
N CYS A 446 -15.63 -9.22 19.60
CA CYS A 446 -16.93 -8.59 19.54
C CYS A 446 -18.08 -9.54 19.92
N ASN A 447 -17.87 -10.84 19.81
CA ASN A 447 -18.85 -11.87 20.13
C ASN A 447 -18.61 -12.55 21.48
N ASN A 448 -17.94 -11.86 22.39
CA ASN A 448 -17.68 -12.28 23.78
C ASN A 448 -16.71 -13.46 23.92
N PHE A 449 -15.80 -13.65 22.98
CA PHE A 449 -14.65 -14.54 23.15
C PHE A 449 -13.45 -13.76 23.68
N GLU A 450 -12.73 -14.33 24.61
CA GLU A 450 -11.40 -13.82 25.01
C GLU A 450 -10.38 -14.28 23.98
N VAL A 451 -9.76 -13.36 23.25
CA VAL A 451 -8.78 -13.69 22.19
C VAL A 451 -7.39 -13.24 22.58
N VAL A 452 -6.48 -14.20 22.68
CA VAL A 452 -5.05 -13.97 22.87
C VAL A 452 -4.37 -14.03 21.51
N ASN A 453 -4.12 -12.86 20.90
CA ASN A 453 -3.45 -12.73 19.62
C ASN A 453 -1.93 -12.71 19.84
N MET A 454 -1.24 -13.74 19.35
CA MET A 454 0.21 -13.88 19.53
C MET A 454 1.05 -13.20 18.44
N GLY A 455 0.41 -12.56 17.45
CA GLY A 455 1.14 -11.90 16.35
C GLY A 455 1.52 -12.86 15.22
N VAL A 456 2.68 -12.62 14.63
CA VAL A 456 3.19 -13.30 13.42
C VAL A 456 4.46 -14.11 13.72
N MET A 457 4.82 -15.02 12.83
CA MET A 457 6.03 -15.86 12.91
C MET A 457 6.16 -16.66 14.21
N VAL A 458 5.06 -17.09 14.79
CA VAL A 458 5.04 -17.72 16.11
C VAL A 458 5.40 -19.21 16.00
N PRO A 459 6.47 -19.68 16.67
CA PRO A 459 6.84 -21.09 16.68
C PRO A 459 5.79 -21.98 17.34
N CYS A 460 5.65 -23.20 16.89
CA CYS A 460 4.71 -24.20 17.41
C CYS A 460 4.76 -24.35 18.93
N ASN A 461 5.97 -24.51 19.48
CA ASN A 461 6.17 -24.66 20.92
C ASN A 461 5.66 -23.49 21.74
N GLU A 462 5.78 -22.26 21.23
CA GLU A 462 5.26 -21.05 21.88
C GLU A 462 3.74 -20.97 21.80
N ILE A 463 3.14 -21.32 20.65
CA ILE A 463 1.68 -21.38 20.49
C ILE A 463 1.09 -22.36 21.51
N LEU A 464 1.62 -23.57 21.57
CA LEU A 464 1.12 -24.61 22.46
C LEU A 464 1.38 -24.29 23.94
N ALA A 465 2.53 -23.74 24.27
CA ALA A 465 2.84 -23.28 25.63
C ALA A 465 1.87 -22.18 26.07
N LYS A 466 1.64 -21.17 25.23
CA LYS A 466 0.72 -20.07 25.50
C LYS A 466 -0.73 -20.57 25.67
N ALA A 467 -1.17 -21.48 24.81
CA ALA A 467 -2.50 -22.08 24.88
C ALA A 467 -2.71 -22.83 26.22
N LYS A 468 -1.70 -23.53 26.72
CA LYS A 468 -1.74 -24.20 28.05
C LYS A 468 -1.81 -23.21 29.20
N VAL A 469 -0.93 -22.19 29.19
CA VAL A 469 -0.85 -21.16 30.23
C VAL A 469 -2.18 -20.39 30.35
N GLU A 470 -2.74 -20.03 29.21
CA GLU A 470 -4.01 -19.33 29.14
C GLU A 470 -5.24 -20.24 29.41
N GLY A 471 -5.05 -21.56 29.41
CA GLY A 471 -6.17 -22.50 29.49
C GLY A 471 -7.13 -22.36 28.32
N ALA A 472 -6.57 -22.20 27.11
CA ALA A 472 -7.33 -21.96 25.90
C ALA A 472 -8.34 -23.08 25.60
N ASP A 473 -9.54 -22.68 25.21
CA ASP A 473 -10.60 -23.61 24.75
C ASP A 473 -10.44 -23.94 23.27
N ILE A 474 -9.81 -23.05 22.49
CA ILE A 474 -9.57 -23.20 21.05
C ILE A 474 -8.17 -22.66 20.70
N VAL A 475 -7.49 -23.29 19.75
CA VAL A 475 -6.29 -22.77 19.12
C VAL A 475 -6.61 -22.43 17.67
N GLY A 476 -6.22 -21.23 17.21
CA GLY A 476 -6.40 -20.76 15.83
C GLY A 476 -5.06 -20.52 15.14
N LEU A 477 -4.92 -20.99 13.91
CA LEU A 477 -3.75 -20.79 13.07
C LEU A 477 -4.10 -20.05 11.78
N SER A 478 -3.25 -19.10 11.40
CA SER A 478 -3.35 -18.36 10.15
C SER A 478 -2.06 -18.49 9.35
N GLY A 479 -2.19 -18.46 8.02
CA GLY A 479 -1.04 -18.44 7.10
C GLY A 479 -1.47 -18.09 5.68
N LEU A 480 -0.56 -17.43 4.95
CA LEU A 480 -0.80 -17.00 3.57
C LEU A 480 0.11 -17.69 2.57
N ILE A 481 1.33 -18.02 2.97
CA ILE A 481 2.29 -18.63 2.05
C ILE A 481 2.21 -20.15 2.10
N THR A 482 2.61 -20.81 1.02
CA THR A 482 2.58 -22.27 0.91
C THR A 482 3.30 -23.02 2.06
N PRO A 483 4.49 -22.60 2.52
CA PRO A 483 5.15 -23.25 3.66
C PRO A 483 4.35 -23.23 4.96
N SER A 484 3.42 -22.30 5.13
CA SER A 484 2.56 -22.21 6.32
C SER A 484 1.64 -23.43 6.47
N LEU A 485 1.29 -24.07 5.36
CA LEU A 485 0.46 -25.28 5.37
C LEU A 485 1.17 -26.45 6.06
N GLU A 486 2.46 -26.59 5.85
CA GLU A 486 3.30 -27.61 6.51
C GLU A 486 3.44 -27.32 8.01
N GLU A 487 3.63 -26.05 8.39
CA GLU A 487 3.69 -25.64 9.78
C GLU A 487 2.36 -25.92 10.51
N MET A 488 1.22 -25.71 9.85
CA MET A 488 -0.10 -26.05 10.42
C MET A 488 -0.27 -27.55 10.65
N ALA A 489 0.18 -28.39 9.70
CA ALA A 489 0.17 -29.83 9.86
C ALA A 489 1.14 -30.28 10.99
N TYR A 490 2.28 -29.61 11.11
CA TYR A 490 3.23 -29.84 12.18
C TYR A 490 2.63 -29.50 13.56
N VAL A 491 1.94 -28.33 13.68
CA VAL A 491 1.25 -27.95 14.94
C VAL A 491 0.19 -29.00 15.30
N ALA A 492 -0.60 -29.48 14.34
CA ALA A 492 -1.58 -30.55 14.58
C ALA A 492 -0.90 -31.82 15.10
N SER A 493 0.24 -32.23 14.53
CA SER A 493 1.01 -33.38 14.97
C SER A 493 1.58 -33.23 16.39
N GLU A 494 2.05 -32.02 16.74
CA GLU A 494 2.55 -31.74 18.10
C GLU A 494 1.42 -31.68 19.12
N MET A 495 0.22 -31.17 18.74
CA MET A 495 -0.98 -31.27 19.58
C MET A 495 -1.38 -32.71 19.86
N GLN A 496 -1.22 -33.62 18.88
CA GLN A 496 -1.45 -35.06 19.08
C GLN A 496 -0.43 -35.70 20.00
N ARG A 497 0.83 -35.29 19.97
CA ARG A 497 1.90 -35.81 20.83
C ARG A 497 1.78 -35.32 22.25
N ASP A 498 1.19 -34.17 22.47
CA ASP A 498 1.05 -33.55 23.78
C ASP A 498 -0.21 -34.01 24.49
N ASP A 499 -0.06 -34.63 25.66
CA ASP A 499 -1.16 -35.20 26.45
C ASP A 499 -2.23 -34.20 26.82
N TYR A 500 -1.89 -32.93 27.04
CA TYR A 500 -2.87 -31.88 27.38
C TYR A 500 -3.88 -31.68 26.24
N PHE A 501 -3.40 -31.49 25.03
CA PHE A 501 -4.27 -31.27 23.86
C PHE A 501 -4.98 -32.54 23.44
N ARG A 502 -4.27 -33.67 23.44
CA ARG A 502 -4.83 -34.98 23.02
C ARG A 502 -5.99 -35.40 23.93
N ILE A 503 -5.83 -35.27 25.25
CA ILE A 503 -6.85 -35.70 26.22
C ILE A 503 -8.02 -34.73 26.23
N LYS A 504 -7.78 -33.42 26.23
CA LYS A 504 -8.82 -32.39 26.22
C LYS A 504 -9.49 -32.22 24.86
N LYS A 505 -8.90 -32.73 23.78
CA LYS A 505 -9.35 -32.58 22.40
C LYS A 505 -9.60 -31.12 22.02
N ILE A 506 -8.67 -30.22 22.39
CA ILE A 506 -8.77 -28.78 22.13
C ILE A 506 -8.94 -28.56 20.62
N PRO A 507 -10.02 -27.89 20.15
CA PRO A 507 -10.21 -27.61 18.74
C PRO A 507 -9.10 -26.78 18.13
N LEU A 508 -8.73 -27.10 16.89
CA LEU A 508 -7.77 -26.38 16.09
C LEU A 508 -8.47 -25.74 14.89
N LEU A 509 -8.51 -24.41 14.82
CA LEU A 509 -9.04 -23.66 13.69
C LEU A 509 -7.94 -23.39 12.68
N ILE A 510 -8.23 -23.62 11.40
CA ILE A 510 -7.31 -23.40 10.28
C ILE A 510 -7.90 -22.30 9.38
N GLY A 511 -7.18 -21.21 9.21
CA GLY A 511 -7.55 -20.07 8.36
C GLY A 511 -6.38 -19.51 7.57
N GLY A 512 -6.70 -18.65 6.61
CA GLY A 512 -5.73 -17.98 5.75
C GLY A 512 -5.94 -18.31 4.27
N ALA A 513 -5.49 -17.42 3.38
CA ALA A 513 -5.85 -17.45 1.96
C ALA A 513 -5.33 -18.68 1.18
N THR A 514 -4.23 -19.31 1.62
CA THR A 514 -3.71 -20.54 1.00
C THR A 514 -4.38 -21.80 1.54
N THR A 515 -5.11 -21.69 2.63
CA THR A 515 -5.80 -22.85 3.22
C THR A 515 -7.09 -23.16 2.45
N SER A 516 -7.50 -24.40 2.50
CA SER A 516 -8.77 -24.84 1.92
C SER A 516 -9.38 -25.98 2.72
N ARG A 517 -10.68 -26.15 2.59
CA ARG A 517 -11.41 -27.25 3.22
C ARG A 517 -10.83 -28.61 2.83
N VAL A 518 -10.47 -28.79 1.55
CA VAL A 518 -9.87 -30.03 1.03
C VAL A 518 -8.49 -30.24 1.67
N HIS A 519 -7.65 -29.21 1.68
CA HIS A 519 -6.32 -29.32 2.29
C HIS A 519 -6.39 -29.64 3.79
N THR A 520 -7.25 -28.94 4.51
CA THR A 520 -7.47 -29.19 5.94
C THR A 520 -7.93 -30.63 6.20
N ALA A 521 -8.93 -31.11 5.43
CA ALA A 521 -9.46 -32.45 5.58
C ALA A 521 -8.46 -33.57 5.26
N VAL A 522 -7.60 -33.36 4.22
CA VAL A 522 -6.70 -34.38 3.68
C VAL A 522 -5.32 -34.35 4.31
N LYS A 523 -4.78 -33.15 4.59
CA LYS A 523 -3.37 -32.99 4.97
C LYS A 523 -3.16 -32.56 6.43
N ILE A 524 -4.10 -31.88 7.08
CA ILE A 524 -3.92 -31.39 8.45
C ILE A 524 -4.69 -32.26 9.47
N ALA A 525 -5.99 -32.42 9.26
CA ALA A 525 -6.84 -33.13 10.19
C ALA A 525 -6.42 -34.59 10.50
N PRO A 526 -5.78 -35.39 9.60
CA PRO A 526 -5.31 -36.72 9.93
C PRO A 526 -4.22 -36.77 10.99
N HIS A 527 -3.56 -35.66 11.28
CA HIS A 527 -2.47 -35.57 12.26
C HIS A 527 -2.93 -35.31 13.69
N TYR A 528 -4.22 -35.06 13.92
CA TYR A 528 -4.75 -34.75 15.24
C TYR A 528 -6.13 -35.37 15.45
N GLU A 529 -6.33 -36.13 16.54
CA GLU A 529 -7.62 -36.77 16.90
C GLU A 529 -8.67 -35.81 17.44
N GLY A 530 -8.26 -34.62 17.88
CA GLY A 530 -9.16 -33.53 18.24
C GLY A 530 -9.76 -32.85 17.00
N PRO A 531 -10.76 -31.96 17.20
CA PRO A 531 -11.38 -31.26 16.08
C PRO A 531 -10.40 -30.35 15.34
N VAL A 532 -10.27 -30.52 14.02
CA VAL A 532 -9.53 -29.58 13.13
C VAL A 532 -10.54 -28.99 12.17
N VAL A 533 -10.77 -27.67 12.21
CA VAL A 533 -11.85 -27.02 11.50
C VAL A 533 -11.32 -25.95 10.57
N TYR A 534 -11.67 -26.04 9.29
CA TYR A 534 -11.40 -25.00 8.32
C TYR A 534 -12.38 -23.84 8.50
N VAL A 535 -11.85 -22.62 8.64
CA VAL A 535 -12.62 -21.36 8.73
C VAL A 535 -12.35 -20.56 7.46
N PRO A 536 -13.33 -20.48 6.54
CA PRO A 536 -13.11 -19.83 5.24
C PRO A 536 -12.96 -18.32 5.30
N ASP A 537 -13.66 -17.68 6.24
CA ASP A 537 -13.72 -16.24 6.40
C ASP A 537 -14.01 -15.80 7.85
N ALA A 538 -13.90 -14.52 8.10
CA ALA A 538 -14.12 -13.97 9.44
C ALA A 538 -15.57 -14.13 9.91
N SER A 539 -16.53 -14.08 9.00
CA SER A 539 -17.96 -14.19 9.33
C SER A 539 -18.32 -15.57 9.90
N ARG A 540 -17.64 -16.60 9.39
CA ARG A 540 -17.84 -18.00 9.84
C ARG A 540 -17.13 -18.32 11.15
N SER A 541 -16.13 -17.52 11.54
CA SER A 541 -15.33 -17.79 12.74
C SER A 541 -16.16 -17.87 14.01
N VAL A 542 -17.14 -16.96 14.16
CA VAL A 542 -18.03 -16.90 15.34
C VAL A 542 -18.94 -18.11 15.41
N SER A 543 -19.61 -18.46 14.32
CA SER A 543 -20.49 -19.61 14.30
C SER A 543 -19.76 -20.92 14.56
N VAL A 544 -18.56 -21.08 14.01
CA VAL A 544 -17.69 -22.24 14.24
C VAL A 544 -17.26 -22.31 15.70
N ALA A 545 -16.73 -21.23 16.27
CA ALA A 545 -16.30 -21.19 17.66
C ALA A 545 -17.46 -21.45 18.63
N SER A 546 -18.63 -20.82 18.38
CA SER A 546 -19.83 -21.04 19.18
C SER A 546 -20.33 -22.50 19.11
N SER A 547 -20.31 -23.11 17.92
CA SER A 547 -20.72 -24.51 17.76
C SER A 547 -19.77 -25.47 18.47
N LEU A 548 -18.46 -25.21 18.44
CA LEU A 548 -17.46 -26.05 19.10
C LEU A 548 -17.52 -26.00 20.63
N LEU A 549 -17.95 -24.89 21.18
CA LEU A 549 -18.04 -24.67 22.64
C LEU A 549 -19.47 -24.80 23.18
N SER A 550 -20.46 -25.23 22.37
CA SER A 550 -21.83 -25.46 22.77
C SER A 550 -21.98 -26.80 23.46
N ASP A 551 -22.57 -26.81 24.67
CA ASP A 551 -22.81 -28.05 25.43
C ASP A 551 -23.75 -29.04 24.69
N GLU A 552 -24.73 -28.54 23.96
CA GLU A 552 -25.73 -29.35 23.25
C GLU A 552 -25.42 -29.54 21.77
N GLY A 553 -24.76 -28.58 21.16
CA GLY A 553 -24.51 -28.51 19.69
C GLY A 553 -23.21 -29.11 19.22
N ALA A 554 -22.17 -29.17 20.07
CA ALA A 554 -20.83 -29.55 19.68
C ALA A 554 -20.74 -30.98 19.11
N ALA A 555 -21.39 -31.95 19.75
CA ALA A 555 -21.37 -33.35 19.30
C ALA A 555 -21.92 -33.49 17.87
N LYS A 556 -23.08 -32.91 17.60
CA LYS A 556 -23.71 -32.93 16.27
C LYS A 556 -22.81 -32.24 15.22
N TYR A 557 -22.27 -31.08 15.54
CA TYR A 557 -21.37 -30.35 14.64
C TYR A 557 -20.10 -31.17 14.28
N LEU A 558 -19.52 -31.85 15.28
CA LEU A 558 -18.33 -32.68 15.07
C LEU A 558 -18.62 -33.94 14.24
N ASP A 559 -19.79 -34.57 14.42
CA ASP A 559 -20.23 -35.72 13.60
C ASP A 559 -20.44 -35.30 12.14
N GLU A 560 -21.09 -34.14 11.91
CA GLU A 560 -21.26 -33.56 10.56
C GLU A 560 -19.92 -33.23 9.91
N LEU A 561 -19.01 -32.60 10.65
CA LEU A 561 -17.65 -32.27 10.18
C LEU A 561 -16.86 -33.53 9.79
N LYS A 562 -16.92 -34.56 10.63
CA LYS A 562 -16.23 -35.86 10.37
C LYS A 562 -16.79 -36.53 9.10
N ALA A 563 -18.10 -36.64 8.98
CA ALA A 563 -18.76 -37.20 7.79
C ALA A 563 -18.40 -36.44 6.51
N ASP A 564 -18.34 -35.11 6.60
CA ASP A 564 -17.92 -34.28 5.48
C ASP A 564 -16.44 -34.47 5.10
N TYR A 565 -15.53 -34.50 6.07
CA TYR A 565 -14.12 -34.75 5.82
C TYR A 565 -13.84 -36.15 5.26
N ASP A 566 -14.57 -37.17 5.71
CA ASP A 566 -14.48 -38.53 5.18
C ASP A 566 -14.95 -38.57 3.72
N ARG A 567 -16.03 -37.87 3.40
CA ARG A 567 -16.52 -37.69 2.01
C ARG A 567 -15.46 -37.02 1.13
N ILE A 568 -14.86 -35.89 1.62
CA ILE A 568 -13.81 -35.15 0.90
C ILE A 568 -12.59 -36.04 0.65
N ARG A 569 -12.15 -36.82 1.67
CA ARG A 569 -11.03 -37.75 1.53
C ARG A 569 -11.31 -38.84 0.50
N GLN A 570 -12.53 -39.41 0.51
CA GLN A 570 -12.96 -40.41 -0.50
C GLN A 570 -13.00 -39.81 -1.91
N GLN A 571 -13.56 -38.59 -2.06
CA GLN A 571 -13.57 -37.89 -3.34
C GLN A 571 -12.16 -37.57 -3.83
N HIS A 572 -11.28 -37.18 -2.91
CA HIS A 572 -9.88 -36.87 -3.24
C HIS A 572 -9.12 -38.15 -3.63
N ALA A 573 -9.32 -39.27 -2.93
CA ALA A 573 -8.72 -40.56 -3.26
C ALA A 573 -9.24 -41.13 -4.60
N ASN A 574 -10.52 -40.86 -4.93
CA ASN A 574 -11.15 -41.29 -6.17
C ASN A 574 -10.93 -40.34 -7.36
N LYS A 575 -10.32 -39.16 -7.16
CA LYS A 575 -9.90 -38.32 -8.30
C LYS A 575 -8.90 -39.10 -9.11
N LYS A 576 -9.30 -39.47 -10.34
CA LYS A 576 -8.34 -40.00 -11.32
C LYS A 576 -7.20 -39.01 -11.43
N ALA A 577 -6.00 -39.45 -11.12
CA ALA A 577 -4.80 -38.65 -11.33
C ALA A 577 -4.83 -38.15 -12.78
N GLN A 578 -4.59 -36.88 -13.00
CA GLN A 578 -4.43 -36.36 -14.36
C GLN A 578 -3.31 -37.18 -15.02
N PRO A 579 -3.52 -37.67 -16.24
CA PRO A 579 -2.46 -38.42 -16.90
C PRO A 579 -1.21 -37.53 -17.05
N MET A 580 -0.11 -38.03 -16.57
CA MET A 580 1.18 -37.33 -16.57
C MET A 580 2.09 -37.92 -17.65
N VAL A 581 2.99 -37.14 -18.16
CA VAL A 581 4.12 -37.56 -18.98
C VAL A 581 5.39 -37.56 -18.16
N THR A 582 6.37 -38.38 -18.52
CA THR A 582 7.69 -38.31 -17.91
C THR A 582 8.33 -36.94 -18.15
N LEU A 583 9.22 -36.50 -17.26
CA LEU A 583 9.95 -35.24 -17.42
C LEU A 583 10.71 -35.17 -18.75
N ALA A 584 11.28 -36.32 -19.18
CA ALA A 584 11.96 -36.42 -20.48
C ALA A 584 11.00 -36.17 -21.65
N ALA A 585 9.81 -36.77 -21.63
CA ALA A 585 8.79 -36.55 -22.67
C ALA A 585 8.25 -35.08 -22.63
N ALA A 586 8.10 -34.51 -21.43
CA ALA A 586 7.72 -33.11 -21.28
C ALA A 586 8.76 -32.15 -21.84
N ARG A 587 10.06 -32.44 -21.66
CA ARG A 587 11.18 -31.66 -22.23
C ARG A 587 11.23 -31.79 -23.75
N GLU A 588 10.97 -32.98 -24.31
CA GLU A 588 10.87 -33.21 -25.75
C GLU A 588 9.73 -32.38 -26.38
N ASN A 589 8.60 -32.23 -25.66
CA ASN A 589 7.45 -31.40 -26.04
C ASN A 589 7.49 -29.96 -25.49
N LYS A 590 8.69 -29.40 -25.24
CA LYS A 590 8.86 -27.99 -24.81
C LYS A 590 8.38 -26.99 -25.84
N ALA A 591 8.13 -25.76 -25.43
CA ALA A 591 7.81 -24.68 -26.36
C ALA A 591 9.02 -24.45 -27.31
N LYS A 592 8.76 -24.49 -28.61
CA LYS A 592 9.80 -24.27 -29.63
C LYS A 592 9.75 -22.84 -30.11
N ILE A 593 10.75 -22.08 -29.78
CA ILE A 593 10.93 -20.69 -30.21
C ILE A 593 12.02 -20.66 -31.29
N ASP A 594 11.77 -19.92 -32.36
CA ASP A 594 12.75 -19.70 -33.40
C ASP A 594 13.72 -18.58 -33.01
N TRP A 595 14.77 -18.99 -32.32
CA TRP A 595 15.83 -18.06 -31.86
C TRP A 595 16.72 -17.54 -33.00
N ALA A 596 16.62 -18.11 -34.21
CA ALA A 596 17.30 -17.54 -35.37
C ALA A 596 16.55 -16.34 -35.97
N ALA A 597 15.22 -16.33 -35.80
CA ALA A 597 14.37 -15.24 -36.29
C ALA A 597 14.14 -14.15 -35.22
N TYR A 598 14.24 -14.49 -33.93
CA TYR A 598 14.03 -13.53 -32.83
C TYR A 598 15.36 -13.02 -32.27
N HIS A 599 15.50 -11.71 -32.23
CA HIS A 599 16.66 -11.04 -31.62
C HIS A 599 16.24 -10.35 -30.32
N PRO A 600 16.68 -10.85 -29.14
CA PRO A 600 16.38 -10.22 -27.87
C PRO A 600 16.82 -8.75 -27.82
N VAL A 601 15.95 -7.90 -27.31
CA VAL A 601 16.25 -6.49 -27.12
C VAL A 601 17.23 -6.34 -25.96
N LYS A 602 18.38 -5.70 -26.22
CA LYS A 602 19.32 -5.35 -25.16
C LYS A 602 18.74 -4.26 -24.26
N PRO A 603 18.76 -4.43 -22.94
CA PRO A 603 18.34 -3.38 -22.02
C PRO A 603 19.08 -2.06 -22.20
N ALA A 604 18.40 -0.93 -21.93
CA ALA A 604 19.01 0.39 -22.00
C ALA A 604 20.19 0.56 -21.01
N PHE A 605 20.18 -0.22 -19.92
CA PHE A 605 21.33 -0.41 -19.04
C PHE A 605 21.44 -1.87 -18.62
N VAL A 606 22.64 -2.35 -18.34
CA VAL A 606 22.91 -3.66 -17.76
C VAL A 606 23.48 -3.44 -16.37
N GLY A 607 22.90 -4.13 -15.38
CA GLY A 607 23.31 -4.01 -14.00
C GLY A 607 22.14 -3.73 -13.06
N ARG A 608 22.45 -3.25 -11.86
CA ARG A 608 21.52 -3.03 -10.76
C ARG A 608 21.17 -1.54 -10.62
N ARG A 609 19.89 -1.23 -10.31
CA ARG A 609 19.44 0.12 -9.99
C ARG A 609 18.54 0.08 -8.75
N VAL A 610 18.78 1.00 -7.82
CA VAL A 610 18.05 1.13 -6.56
C VAL A 610 17.16 2.36 -6.59
N PHE A 611 15.97 2.25 -6.06
CA PHE A 611 15.00 3.33 -5.89
C PHE A 611 14.66 3.41 -4.40
N LYS A 612 14.96 4.53 -3.78
CA LYS A 612 14.61 4.77 -2.38
C LYS A 612 13.63 5.92 -2.27
N ASN A 613 12.69 5.79 -1.33
CA ASN A 613 11.70 6.83 -1.07
C ASN A 613 10.91 7.22 -2.34
N TYR A 614 10.45 6.19 -3.09
CA TYR A 614 9.71 6.38 -4.33
C TYR A 614 8.38 7.11 -4.07
N ASP A 615 7.96 7.98 -4.98
CA ASP A 615 6.75 8.77 -4.78
C ASP A 615 5.49 7.90 -4.80
N LEU A 616 4.78 7.86 -3.67
CA LEU A 616 3.54 7.12 -3.56
C LEU A 616 2.42 7.70 -4.43
N ASN A 617 2.50 8.99 -4.80
CA ASN A 617 1.55 9.58 -5.76
C ASN A 617 1.69 8.96 -7.15
N GLU A 618 2.91 8.59 -7.56
CA GLU A 618 3.14 7.91 -8.83
C GLU A 618 2.64 6.46 -8.81
N LEU A 619 2.53 5.85 -7.62
CA LEU A 619 2.06 4.47 -7.46
C LEU A 619 0.54 4.37 -7.35
N ALA A 620 -0.10 5.35 -6.74
CA ALA A 620 -1.54 5.33 -6.48
C ALA A 620 -2.42 5.07 -7.73
N PRO A 621 -2.10 5.58 -8.94
CA PRO A 621 -2.84 5.27 -10.16
C PRO A 621 -2.77 3.79 -10.60
N TYR A 622 -1.75 3.06 -10.18
CA TYR A 622 -1.57 1.64 -10.52
C TYR A 622 -2.25 0.67 -9.54
N ILE A 623 -3.00 1.19 -8.55
CA ILE A 623 -3.68 0.33 -7.57
C ILE A 623 -4.79 -0.48 -8.25
N ASP A 624 -4.70 -1.81 -8.15
CA ASP A 624 -5.83 -2.71 -8.34
C ASP A 624 -6.66 -2.77 -7.06
N TRP A 625 -7.91 -2.27 -7.15
CA TRP A 625 -8.84 -2.22 -6.03
C TRP A 625 -9.62 -3.52 -5.81
N GLY A 626 -9.58 -4.46 -6.75
CA GLY A 626 -10.26 -5.75 -6.62
C GLY A 626 -9.87 -6.52 -5.35
N PRO A 627 -8.57 -6.83 -5.14
CA PRO A 627 -8.11 -7.52 -3.95
C PRO A 627 -8.33 -6.72 -2.64
N PHE A 628 -8.40 -5.39 -2.71
CA PHE A 628 -8.74 -4.56 -1.56
C PHE A 628 -10.16 -4.87 -1.04
N PHE A 629 -11.15 -4.96 -1.93
CA PHE A 629 -12.52 -5.32 -1.53
C PHE A 629 -12.61 -6.75 -1.00
N GLN A 630 -11.85 -7.68 -1.57
CA GLN A 630 -11.78 -9.06 -1.08
C GLN A 630 -11.24 -9.14 0.36
N THR A 631 -10.28 -8.29 0.73
CA THR A 631 -9.78 -8.21 2.12
C THR A 631 -10.90 -7.87 3.11
N TRP A 632 -11.92 -7.13 2.68
CA TRP A 632 -13.07 -6.73 3.48
C TRP A 632 -14.30 -7.64 3.31
N ASP A 633 -14.13 -8.85 2.76
CA ASP A 633 -15.21 -9.80 2.44
C ASP A 633 -16.33 -9.21 1.58
N LEU A 634 -15.97 -8.26 0.70
CA LEU A 634 -16.89 -7.65 -0.26
C LEU A 634 -16.65 -8.28 -1.63
N ALA A 635 -17.62 -9.09 -2.09
CA ALA A 635 -17.51 -9.83 -3.33
C ALA A 635 -18.07 -9.02 -4.51
N GLY A 636 -17.27 -8.90 -5.56
CA GLY A 636 -17.65 -8.26 -6.82
C GLY A 636 -16.45 -7.65 -7.55
N PRO A 637 -16.51 -7.53 -8.87
CA PRO A 637 -15.45 -6.90 -9.65
C PRO A 637 -15.49 -5.36 -9.49
N TYR A 638 -14.33 -4.74 -9.30
CA TYR A 638 -14.21 -3.29 -9.35
C TYR A 638 -14.19 -2.82 -10.82
N PRO A 639 -14.84 -1.70 -11.20
CA PRO A 639 -15.61 -0.76 -10.34
C PRO A 639 -17.09 -1.15 -10.12
N ALA A 640 -17.59 -2.21 -10.76
CA ALA A 640 -19.01 -2.59 -10.72
C ALA A 640 -19.53 -2.84 -9.29
N ILE A 641 -18.68 -3.36 -8.39
CA ILE A 641 -19.00 -3.59 -6.98
C ILE A 641 -19.56 -2.34 -6.27
N LEU A 642 -19.15 -1.15 -6.67
CA LEU A 642 -19.63 0.11 -6.07
C LEU A 642 -21.10 0.37 -6.34
N ASN A 643 -21.71 -0.27 -7.35
CA ASN A 643 -23.10 -0.16 -7.74
C ASN A 643 -23.90 -1.44 -7.48
N ASP A 644 -23.31 -2.42 -6.80
CA ASP A 644 -23.96 -3.66 -6.43
C ASP A 644 -25.16 -3.38 -5.50
N GLU A 645 -26.26 -4.09 -5.71
CA GLU A 645 -27.51 -3.89 -4.95
C GLU A 645 -27.38 -4.30 -3.47
N ILE A 646 -26.50 -5.25 -3.15
CA ILE A 646 -26.34 -5.82 -1.81
C ILE A 646 -25.14 -5.17 -1.10
N VAL A 647 -23.97 -5.23 -1.68
CA VAL A 647 -22.73 -4.78 -1.03
C VAL A 647 -22.32 -3.36 -1.42
N GLY A 648 -22.94 -2.75 -2.42
CA GLY A 648 -22.47 -1.49 -3.02
C GLY A 648 -22.40 -0.31 -2.05
N GLU A 649 -23.35 -0.20 -1.10
CA GLU A 649 -23.30 0.86 -0.08
C GLU A 649 -22.07 0.69 0.82
N SER A 650 -21.82 -0.53 1.30
CA SER A 650 -20.66 -0.85 2.14
C SER A 650 -19.35 -0.69 1.36
N ALA A 651 -19.33 -1.14 0.11
CA ALA A 651 -18.19 -0.96 -0.79
C ALA A 651 -17.85 0.52 -1.00
N ARG A 652 -18.84 1.38 -1.27
CA ARG A 652 -18.61 2.84 -1.39
C ARG A 652 -18.07 3.46 -0.11
N ARG A 653 -18.58 3.05 1.06
CA ARG A 653 -18.13 3.58 2.35
C ARG A 653 -16.67 3.20 2.62
N VAL A 654 -16.32 1.91 2.54
CA VAL A 654 -14.96 1.45 2.78
C VAL A 654 -13.98 1.99 1.73
N PHE A 655 -14.42 2.16 0.49
CA PHE A 655 -13.61 2.78 -0.56
C PHE A 655 -13.35 4.26 -0.30
N SER A 656 -14.35 5.00 0.17
CA SER A 656 -14.21 6.40 0.58
C SER A 656 -13.22 6.54 1.75
N ASP A 657 -13.31 5.66 2.74
CA ASP A 657 -12.39 5.62 3.88
C ASP A 657 -10.97 5.28 3.41
N ALA A 658 -10.82 4.31 2.49
CA ALA A 658 -9.54 3.93 1.90
C ALA A 658 -8.90 5.08 1.12
N LYS A 659 -9.68 5.77 0.26
CA LYS A 659 -9.19 6.94 -0.49
C LYS A 659 -8.78 8.07 0.45
N SER A 660 -9.54 8.29 1.52
CA SER A 660 -9.23 9.29 2.54
C SER A 660 -7.95 8.95 3.29
N MET A 661 -7.79 7.68 3.70
CA MET A 661 -6.57 7.22 4.36
C MET A 661 -5.38 7.23 3.40
N LEU A 662 -5.54 6.78 2.15
CA LEU A 662 -4.47 6.81 1.15
C LEU A 662 -3.96 8.24 0.94
N ALA A 663 -4.85 9.21 0.84
CA ALA A 663 -4.46 10.61 0.73
C ALA A 663 -3.66 11.09 1.96
N ARG A 664 -4.09 10.72 3.18
CA ARG A 664 -3.38 11.04 4.42
C ARG A 664 -2.03 10.31 4.52
N LEU A 665 -1.99 9.06 4.13
CA LEU A 665 -0.80 8.20 4.12
C LEU A 665 0.28 8.78 3.20
N ILE A 666 -0.11 9.15 1.97
CA ILE A 666 0.81 9.73 0.99
C ILE A 666 1.36 11.06 1.50
N ALA A 667 0.49 11.93 1.95
CA ALA A 667 0.87 13.28 2.34
C ALA A 667 1.61 13.33 3.67
N GLY A 668 1.21 12.49 4.62
CA GLY A 668 1.90 12.31 5.88
C GLY A 668 3.18 11.46 5.76
N ARG A 669 3.44 10.90 4.57
CA ARG A 669 4.58 9.98 4.33
C ARG A 669 4.68 8.90 5.40
N TRP A 670 3.53 8.31 5.74
CA TRP A 670 3.49 7.26 6.76
C TRP A 670 4.28 6.03 6.35
N LEU A 671 4.38 5.80 5.06
CA LEU A 671 5.09 4.67 4.47
C LEU A 671 6.19 5.16 3.54
N THR A 672 7.27 4.39 3.49
CA THR A 672 8.35 4.57 2.51
C THR A 672 8.33 3.42 1.51
N ALA A 673 8.30 3.76 0.22
CA ALA A 673 8.40 2.80 -0.86
C ALA A 673 9.84 2.72 -1.39
N ASN A 674 10.44 1.54 -1.32
CA ASN A 674 11.77 1.28 -1.84
C ASN A 674 11.74 0.14 -2.85
N GLY A 675 12.59 0.20 -3.85
CA GLY A 675 12.69 -0.82 -4.88
C GLY A 675 14.11 -1.02 -5.40
N VAL A 676 14.36 -2.19 -5.94
CA VAL A 676 15.59 -2.50 -6.68
C VAL A 676 15.25 -3.35 -7.88
N ILE A 677 15.85 -3.03 -9.00
CA ILE A 677 15.83 -3.86 -10.21
C ILE A 677 17.26 -4.19 -10.64
N ALA A 678 17.41 -5.32 -11.32
CA ALA A 678 18.61 -5.65 -12.04
C ALA A 678 18.24 -6.21 -13.42
N LEU A 679 18.84 -5.64 -14.48
CA LEU A 679 18.71 -6.14 -15.84
C LEU A 679 20.05 -6.78 -16.22
N LEU A 680 20.05 -8.10 -16.35
CA LEU A 680 21.29 -8.86 -16.43
C LEU A 680 21.28 -9.79 -17.66
N PRO A 681 22.48 -10.08 -18.23
CA PRO A 681 22.59 -11.08 -19.27
C PRO A 681 22.17 -12.45 -18.75
N ALA A 682 21.45 -13.21 -19.55
CA ALA A 682 20.98 -14.55 -19.18
C ALA A 682 20.89 -15.47 -20.38
N ASN A 683 21.02 -16.76 -20.14
CA ASN A 683 20.74 -17.81 -21.12
C ASN A 683 20.18 -19.05 -20.43
N THR A 684 19.31 -19.75 -21.11
CA THR A 684 18.87 -21.08 -20.68
C THR A 684 19.98 -22.11 -20.89
N VAL A 685 20.22 -22.94 -19.87
CA VAL A 685 21.18 -24.03 -19.88
C VAL A 685 20.44 -25.34 -19.64
N GLY A 686 20.71 -26.34 -20.47
CA GLY A 686 19.91 -27.56 -20.50
C GLY A 686 18.47 -27.26 -20.91
N ASP A 687 17.46 -27.83 -20.20
CA ASP A 687 16.06 -27.64 -20.57
C ASP A 687 15.30 -26.66 -19.67
N ASP A 688 15.68 -26.55 -18.39
CA ASP A 688 14.84 -25.87 -17.38
C ASP A 688 15.60 -24.89 -16.48
N ASP A 689 16.90 -24.69 -16.68
CA ASP A 689 17.73 -23.78 -15.87
C ASP A 689 18.07 -22.51 -16.64
N ILE A 690 18.02 -21.37 -15.98
CA ILE A 690 18.46 -20.09 -16.53
C ILE A 690 19.69 -19.64 -15.75
N GLU A 691 20.84 -19.56 -16.42
CA GLU A 691 22.03 -18.88 -15.90
C GLU A 691 21.90 -17.38 -16.08
N ILE A 692 22.07 -16.65 -15.00
CA ILE A 692 22.04 -15.18 -14.95
C ILE A 692 23.48 -14.73 -14.62
N TYR A 693 24.04 -13.88 -15.48
CA TYR A 693 25.43 -13.49 -15.40
C TYR A 693 25.63 -12.13 -14.75
N THR A 694 26.80 -11.89 -14.17
CA THR A 694 27.14 -10.61 -13.54
C THR A 694 27.24 -9.46 -14.53
N ASP A 695 27.71 -9.75 -15.76
CA ASP A 695 27.96 -8.77 -16.79
C ASP A 695 27.93 -9.37 -18.22
N GLU A 696 28.11 -8.54 -19.20
CA GLU A 696 28.07 -8.88 -20.64
C GLU A 696 29.13 -9.89 -21.08
N SER A 697 30.18 -10.14 -20.31
CA SER A 697 31.19 -11.16 -20.65
C SER A 697 30.62 -12.57 -20.55
N ARG A 698 29.51 -12.76 -19.79
CA ARG A 698 28.83 -14.05 -19.54
C ARG A 698 29.78 -15.13 -19.02
N THR A 699 30.85 -14.71 -18.32
CA THR A 699 31.85 -15.64 -17.76
C THR A 699 31.56 -16.01 -16.30
N GLN A 700 30.93 -15.12 -15.56
CA GLN A 700 30.60 -15.31 -14.16
C GLN A 700 29.08 -15.38 -13.94
N VAL A 701 28.61 -16.47 -13.40
CA VAL A 701 27.20 -16.67 -13.04
C VAL A 701 26.93 -15.97 -11.70
N ALA A 702 25.95 -15.05 -11.66
CA ALA A 702 25.48 -14.40 -10.46
C ALA A 702 24.50 -15.31 -9.68
N MET A 703 23.57 -15.95 -10.41
CA MET A 703 22.65 -16.95 -9.87
C MET A 703 22.15 -17.87 -10.99
N THR A 704 21.66 -19.05 -10.61
CA THR A 704 20.97 -19.98 -11.51
C THR A 704 19.53 -20.14 -11.08
N TRP A 705 18.58 -19.75 -11.93
CA TRP A 705 17.16 -19.95 -11.68
C TRP A 705 16.70 -21.27 -12.25
N ARG A 706 16.38 -22.21 -11.35
CA ARG A 706 15.99 -23.59 -11.67
C ARG A 706 14.48 -23.69 -11.78
N ASN A 707 13.99 -23.78 -12.99
CA ASN A 707 12.56 -23.78 -13.25
C ASN A 707 11.96 -25.19 -13.24
N LEU A 708 10.63 -25.21 -13.08
CA LEU A 708 9.81 -26.41 -13.23
C LEU A 708 9.13 -26.41 -14.61
N ARG A 709 8.77 -27.62 -15.08
CA ARG A 709 8.07 -27.83 -16.34
C ARG A 709 6.71 -28.46 -16.11
N GLN A 710 5.73 -28.08 -16.91
CA GLN A 710 4.44 -28.77 -16.95
C GLN A 710 4.61 -30.24 -17.32
N GLN A 711 4.03 -31.14 -16.55
CA GLN A 711 4.06 -32.62 -16.82
C GLN A 711 2.69 -33.21 -17.09
N SER A 712 1.59 -32.48 -17.04
CA SER A 712 0.29 -32.99 -17.48
C SER A 712 0.29 -33.27 -18.99
N VAL A 713 -0.40 -34.31 -19.40
CA VAL A 713 -0.68 -34.59 -20.82
C VAL A 713 -1.38 -33.38 -21.42
N ARG A 714 -0.83 -32.86 -22.50
CA ARG A 714 -1.34 -31.63 -23.16
C ARG A 714 -2.40 -31.95 -24.21
N PRO A 715 -3.44 -31.11 -24.34
CA PRO A 715 -4.45 -31.28 -25.37
C PRO A 715 -3.86 -31.07 -26.76
N VAL A 716 -4.41 -31.80 -27.75
CA VAL A 716 -4.17 -31.56 -29.17
C VAL A 716 -5.22 -30.56 -29.66
N VAL A 717 -4.78 -29.44 -30.21
CA VAL A 717 -5.65 -28.42 -30.82
C VAL A 717 -5.22 -28.22 -32.27
N ASP A 718 -6.14 -28.33 -33.20
CA ASP A 718 -5.88 -28.23 -34.62
C ASP A 718 -4.79 -29.20 -35.14
N GLY A 719 -4.74 -30.42 -34.55
CA GLY A 719 -3.76 -31.45 -34.91
C GLY A 719 -2.37 -31.24 -34.32
N VAL A 720 -2.14 -30.16 -33.53
CA VAL A 720 -0.86 -29.87 -32.89
C VAL A 720 -1.00 -30.04 -31.38
N MET A 721 -0.10 -30.82 -30.78
CA MET A 721 -0.02 -30.96 -29.33
C MET A 721 0.50 -29.64 -28.70
N ARG A 722 -0.23 -29.10 -27.71
CA ARG A 722 0.23 -27.93 -26.97
C ARG A 722 1.52 -28.28 -26.20
N PRO A 723 2.48 -27.33 -26.09
CA PRO A 723 3.74 -27.60 -25.39
C PRO A 723 3.57 -27.74 -23.86
N ASN A 724 4.44 -28.55 -23.29
CA ASN A 724 4.70 -28.59 -21.85
C ASN A 724 5.69 -27.46 -21.51
N ARG A 725 5.20 -26.34 -21.01
CA ARG A 725 5.99 -25.11 -20.82
C ARG A 725 6.81 -25.13 -19.55
N SER A 726 7.97 -24.50 -19.65
CA SER A 726 8.79 -23.98 -18.55
C SER A 726 9.04 -22.48 -18.79
N LEU A 727 9.27 -21.70 -17.74
CA LEU A 727 9.67 -20.29 -17.92
C LEU A 727 11.02 -20.19 -18.64
N ALA A 728 11.87 -21.19 -18.51
CA ALA A 728 13.14 -21.28 -19.21
C ALA A 728 13.00 -21.32 -20.74
N ASP A 729 11.85 -21.75 -21.27
CA ASP A 729 11.60 -21.78 -22.72
C ASP A 729 11.63 -20.37 -23.36
N PHE A 730 11.39 -19.30 -22.57
CA PHE A 730 11.29 -17.92 -23.03
C PHE A 730 12.61 -17.14 -22.94
N ILE A 731 13.70 -17.78 -22.58
CA ILE A 731 15.06 -17.21 -22.59
C ILE A 731 15.91 -18.03 -23.57
N ALA A 732 16.73 -17.34 -24.38
CA ALA A 732 17.51 -17.97 -25.43
C ALA A 732 18.46 -19.06 -24.88
N PRO A 733 18.48 -20.27 -25.45
CA PRO A 733 19.43 -21.29 -25.06
C PRO A 733 20.90 -20.83 -25.29
N LYS A 734 21.78 -21.20 -24.37
CA LYS A 734 23.20 -20.87 -24.46
C LYS A 734 23.85 -21.41 -25.76
N GLU A 735 23.41 -22.58 -26.17
CA GLU A 735 23.90 -23.28 -27.36
C GLU A 735 23.48 -22.57 -28.66
N SER A 736 22.44 -21.73 -28.63
CA SER A 736 22.01 -20.94 -29.80
C SER A 736 23.00 -19.82 -30.14
N GLY A 737 23.88 -19.43 -29.23
CA GLY A 737 24.76 -18.29 -29.37
C GLY A 737 24.06 -16.93 -29.32
N VAL A 738 22.75 -16.91 -29.09
CA VAL A 738 21.96 -15.68 -28.99
C VAL A 738 22.14 -15.08 -27.59
N ALA A 739 22.55 -13.81 -27.54
CA ALA A 739 22.67 -13.07 -26.31
C ALA A 739 21.30 -12.60 -25.82
N ASP A 740 20.83 -13.11 -24.67
CA ASP A 740 19.55 -12.74 -24.10
C ASP A 740 19.73 -12.13 -22.69
N TYR A 741 18.64 -11.61 -22.13
CA TYR A 741 18.64 -10.88 -20.89
C TYR A 741 17.43 -11.25 -20.03
N ILE A 742 17.54 -11.03 -18.74
CA ILE A 742 16.47 -11.19 -17.76
C ILE A 742 16.47 -10.01 -16.78
N GLY A 743 15.27 -9.65 -16.32
CA GLY A 743 15.15 -8.68 -15.25
C GLY A 743 14.88 -9.37 -13.92
N LEU A 744 15.41 -8.82 -12.84
CA LEU A 744 15.13 -9.19 -11.46
C LEU A 744 14.58 -7.96 -10.76
N PHE A 745 13.64 -8.13 -9.81
CA PHE A 745 13.14 -7.02 -9.02
C PHE A 745 12.74 -7.42 -7.61
N ALA A 746 12.80 -6.45 -6.71
CA ALA A 746 12.19 -6.48 -5.39
C ALA A 746 11.73 -5.08 -5.04
N VAL A 747 10.48 -4.94 -4.59
CA VAL A 747 9.86 -3.67 -4.22
C VAL A 747 9.08 -3.82 -2.93
N THR A 748 9.02 -2.76 -2.12
CA THR A 748 8.24 -2.71 -0.89
C THR A 748 7.59 -1.34 -0.73
N ALA A 749 6.38 -1.33 -0.16
CA ALA A 749 5.73 -0.14 0.37
C ALA A 749 5.39 -0.32 1.87
N GLY A 750 6.00 -1.31 2.52
CA GLY A 750 5.71 -1.69 3.90
C GLY A 750 6.56 -1.02 4.96
N LEU A 751 7.57 -0.24 4.58
CA LEU A 751 8.43 0.44 5.55
C LEU A 751 7.65 1.57 6.25
N GLY A 752 7.56 1.50 7.58
CA GLY A 752 6.78 2.43 8.40
C GLY A 752 5.40 1.91 8.83
N VAL A 753 4.89 0.83 8.24
CA VAL A 753 3.58 0.24 8.58
C VAL A 753 3.50 -0.09 10.07
N GLU A 754 4.51 -0.76 10.62
CA GLU A 754 4.50 -1.22 12.02
C GLU A 754 4.41 -0.06 13.03
N ALA A 755 5.15 1.02 12.77
CA ALA A 755 5.15 2.19 13.65
C ALA A 755 3.76 2.87 13.65
N LYS A 756 3.15 3.01 12.47
CA LYS A 756 1.82 3.64 12.34
C LYS A 756 0.69 2.75 12.83
N GLU A 757 0.80 1.45 12.63
CA GLU A 757 -0.14 0.46 13.18
C GLU A 757 -0.18 0.52 14.71
N LYS A 758 0.99 0.56 15.37
CA LYS A 758 1.08 0.69 16.84
C LYS A 758 0.33 1.91 17.36
N GLN A 759 0.37 3.03 16.64
CA GLN A 759 -0.40 4.23 17.00
C GLN A 759 -1.91 3.96 16.93
N PHE A 760 -2.40 3.39 15.83
CA PHE A 760 -3.83 3.07 15.70
C PHE A 760 -4.31 2.07 16.77
N LEU A 761 -3.50 1.06 17.07
CA LEU A 761 -3.83 0.07 18.09
C LEU A 761 -3.82 0.66 19.52
N ALA A 762 -2.94 1.62 19.80
CA ALA A 762 -2.95 2.37 21.07
C ALA A 762 -4.23 3.20 21.22
N ASP A 763 -4.78 3.72 20.11
CA ASP A 763 -6.06 4.43 20.06
C ASP A 763 -7.28 3.50 19.96
N LEU A 764 -7.08 2.18 20.14
CA LEU A 764 -8.12 1.15 19.99
C LEU A 764 -8.80 1.18 18.60
N ASP A 765 -8.05 1.57 17.56
CA ASP A 765 -8.54 1.74 16.19
C ASP A 765 -8.06 0.60 15.26
N ASP A 766 -8.58 -0.60 15.50
CA ASP A 766 -8.30 -1.77 14.65
C ASP A 766 -8.73 -1.54 13.19
N TYR A 767 -9.79 -0.76 12.96
CA TYR A 767 -10.25 -0.46 11.61
C TYR A 767 -9.20 0.27 10.79
N SER A 768 -8.61 1.33 11.36
CA SER A 768 -7.55 2.07 10.69
C SER A 768 -6.25 1.25 10.58
N ALA A 769 -5.94 0.39 11.55
CA ALA A 769 -4.78 -0.49 11.50
C ALA A 769 -4.90 -1.51 10.34
N ILE A 770 -6.07 -2.15 10.19
CA ILE A 770 -6.35 -3.09 9.09
C ILE A 770 -6.34 -2.35 7.74
N MET A 771 -6.97 -1.18 7.66
CA MET A 771 -7.02 -0.35 6.45
C MET A 771 -5.62 0.05 5.99
N LEU A 772 -4.74 0.44 6.91
CA LEU A 772 -3.35 0.80 6.63
C LEU A 772 -2.60 -0.36 5.98
N LYS A 773 -2.70 -1.56 6.55
CA LYS A 773 -2.04 -2.77 6.00
C LYS A 773 -2.57 -3.12 4.62
N ALA A 774 -3.90 -3.10 4.45
CA ALA A 774 -4.52 -3.37 3.16
C ALA A 774 -4.06 -2.37 2.08
N LEU A 775 -3.91 -1.09 2.42
CA LEU A 775 -3.40 -0.08 1.50
C LEU A 775 -1.90 -0.25 1.21
N ALA A 776 -1.10 -0.63 2.22
CA ALA A 776 0.32 -0.90 2.02
C ALA A 776 0.54 -2.06 1.03
N ASP A 777 -0.24 -3.14 1.14
CA ASP A 777 -0.20 -4.25 0.20
C ASP A 777 -0.57 -3.81 -1.22
N ARG A 778 -1.63 -2.99 -1.36
CA ARG A 778 -2.01 -2.46 -2.68
C ARG A 778 -0.94 -1.55 -3.26
N LEU A 779 -0.27 -0.75 -2.45
CA LEU A 779 0.84 0.10 -2.91
C LEU A 779 2.07 -0.70 -3.32
N ALA A 780 2.38 -1.81 -2.65
CA ALA A 780 3.48 -2.70 -3.04
C ALA A 780 3.21 -3.36 -4.39
N GLU A 781 1.99 -3.86 -4.62
CA GLU A 781 1.57 -4.40 -5.93
C GLU A 781 1.56 -3.32 -7.02
N ALA A 782 1.04 -2.13 -6.70
CA ALA A 782 1.08 -0.98 -7.60
C ALA A 782 2.52 -0.59 -7.97
N PHE A 783 3.46 -0.69 -7.02
CA PHE A 783 4.87 -0.43 -7.28
C PHE A 783 5.48 -1.48 -8.21
N ALA A 784 5.14 -2.75 -8.03
CA ALA A 784 5.57 -3.81 -8.95
C ALA A 784 5.04 -3.57 -10.37
N GLU A 785 3.78 -3.14 -10.52
CA GLU A 785 3.18 -2.82 -11.82
C GLU A 785 3.80 -1.57 -12.46
N ALA A 786 3.92 -0.47 -11.71
CA ALA A 786 4.54 0.76 -12.18
C ALA A 786 5.99 0.53 -12.63
N MET A 787 6.75 -0.26 -11.85
CA MET A 787 8.11 -0.61 -12.19
C MET A 787 8.20 -1.49 -13.43
N HIS A 788 7.30 -2.47 -13.59
CA HIS A 788 7.23 -3.29 -14.79
C HIS A 788 6.90 -2.45 -16.04
N ALA A 789 5.95 -1.52 -15.94
CA ALA A 789 5.63 -0.59 -17.03
C ALA A 789 6.87 0.26 -17.42
N ARG A 790 7.62 0.76 -16.43
CA ARG A 790 8.87 1.50 -16.67
C ARG A 790 9.97 0.62 -17.28
N VAL A 791 10.09 -0.64 -16.82
CA VAL A 791 11.04 -1.60 -17.41
C VAL A 791 10.73 -1.82 -18.88
N ARG A 792 9.48 -2.05 -19.24
CA ARG A 792 9.05 -2.27 -20.63
C ARG A 792 9.36 -1.08 -21.55
N ARG A 793 9.07 0.13 -21.06
CA ARG A 793 9.16 1.36 -21.87
C ARG A 793 10.54 2.01 -21.81
N GLU A 794 11.18 2.05 -20.63
CA GLU A 794 12.32 2.90 -20.36
C GLU A 794 13.61 2.10 -20.09
N PHE A 795 13.62 1.27 -19.03
CA PHE A 795 14.85 0.67 -18.52
C PHE A 795 15.35 -0.49 -19.39
N TRP A 796 14.44 -1.29 -19.90
CA TRP A 796 14.74 -2.30 -20.90
C TRP A 796 14.42 -1.76 -22.30
N GLY A 797 13.21 -1.24 -22.48
CA GLY A 797 12.82 -0.55 -23.70
C GLY A 797 12.37 -1.48 -24.83
N TYR A 798 11.86 -2.68 -24.52
CA TYR A 798 11.32 -3.58 -25.54
C TYR A 798 9.88 -3.24 -25.97
N ALA A 799 9.20 -2.36 -25.27
CA ALA A 799 7.85 -1.88 -25.56
C ALA A 799 7.74 -0.35 -25.42
N LYS A 800 8.64 0.39 -26.07
CA LYS A 800 8.77 1.87 -25.92
C LYS A 800 7.50 2.65 -26.29
N SER A 801 6.68 2.14 -27.19
CA SER A 801 5.45 2.78 -27.66
C SER A 801 4.19 2.32 -26.91
N GLU A 802 4.34 1.55 -25.81
CA GLU A 802 3.22 1.05 -25.03
C GLU A 802 2.48 2.20 -24.31
N THR A 803 1.16 2.24 -24.48
CA THR A 803 0.26 3.24 -23.89
C THR A 803 -0.96 2.54 -23.25
N LEU A 804 -0.69 1.61 -22.33
CA LEU A 804 -1.74 0.88 -21.62
C LEU A 804 -2.23 1.67 -20.42
N ASP A 805 -3.55 1.73 -20.24
CA ASP A 805 -4.18 2.21 -19.03
C ASP A 805 -4.13 1.15 -17.91
N ASN A 806 -4.58 1.50 -16.71
CA ASN A 806 -4.51 0.61 -15.56
C ASN A 806 -5.37 -0.66 -15.74
N ASP A 807 -6.52 -0.56 -16.39
CA ASP A 807 -7.40 -1.70 -16.64
C ASP A 807 -6.74 -2.70 -17.61
N ALA A 808 -6.06 -2.20 -18.64
CA ALA A 808 -5.29 -3.03 -19.57
C ALA A 808 -4.06 -3.66 -18.89
N LEU A 809 -3.42 -2.96 -17.95
CA LEU A 809 -2.32 -3.50 -17.15
C LEU A 809 -2.81 -4.63 -16.22
N ILE A 810 -3.92 -4.43 -15.54
CA ILE A 810 -4.56 -5.46 -14.68
C ILE A 810 -4.98 -6.67 -15.53
N ALA A 811 -5.45 -6.45 -16.75
CA ALA A 811 -5.79 -7.50 -17.70
C ALA A 811 -4.56 -8.16 -18.41
N GLU A 812 -3.33 -7.82 -17.99
CA GLU A 812 -2.07 -8.37 -18.49
C GLU A 812 -1.91 -8.22 -20.03
N GLN A 813 -2.39 -7.12 -20.62
CA GLN A 813 -2.35 -6.86 -22.06
C GLN A 813 -0.98 -6.35 -22.56
N TYR A 814 0.02 -6.38 -21.74
CA TYR A 814 1.37 -5.96 -22.06
C TYR A 814 2.22 -7.08 -22.69
N THR A 815 3.29 -6.71 -23.37
CA THR A 815 4.29 -7.64 -23.89
C THR A 815 5.25 -8.09 -22.78
N GLY A 816 5.62 -9.37 -22.78
CA GLY A 816 6.48 -9.92 -21.71
C GLY A 816 5.66 -10.37 -20.49
N ILE A 817 6.34 -10.84 -19.47
CA ILE A 817 5.71 -11.30 -18.22
C ILE A 817 6.56 -10.92 -17.00
N ARG A 818 5.90 -10.89 -15.85
CA ARG A 818 6.50 -10.63 -14.52
C ARG A 818 6.23 -11.80 -13.56
N PRO A 819 6.83 -12.98 -13.77
CA PRO A 819 6.62 -14.12 -12.89
C PRO A 819 7.22 -13.86 -11.50
N ALA A 820 6.48 -14.26 -10.45
CA ALA A 820 6.87 -14.13 -9.05
C ALA A 820 6.93 -15.49 -8.37
N PRO A 821 7.94 -15.76 -7.50
CA PRO A 821 8.03 -17.00 -6.72
C PRO A 821 6.83 -17.19 -5.79
N GLY A 822 6.21 -18.37 -5.84
CA GLY A 822 5.00 -18.73 -5.12
C GLY A 822 3.72 -18.68 -5.97
N TYR A 823 3.79 -18.13 -7.18
CA TYR A 823 2.68 -18.09 -8.14
C TYR A 823 2.68 -19.32 -9.06
N PRO A 824 1.55 -19.60 -9.76
CA PRO A 824 1.40 -20.85 -10.51
C PRO A 824 2.46 -21.14 -11.58
N ALA A 825 3.09 -20.11 -12.16
CA ALA A 825 4.15 -20.29 -13.16
C ALA A 825 5.54 -20.51 -12.53
N CYS A 826 5.74 -20.06 -11.30
CA CYS A 826 6.97 -20.17 -10.51
C CYS A 826 6.62 -20.56 -9.07
N PRO A 827 6.12 -21.77 -8.82
CA PRO A 827 5.60 -22.16 -7.50
C PRO A 827 6.68 -22.38 -6.44
N ASP A 828 7.95 -22.49 -6.83
CA ASP A 828 9.08 -22.63 -5.92
C ASP A 828 9.43 -21.30 -5.24
N HIS A 829 9.53 -21.33 -3.91
CA HIS A 829 9.97 -20.19 -3.10
C HIS A 829 11.47 -20.10 -2.87
N LEU A 830 12.22 -21.22 -3.05
CA LEU A 830 13.66 -21.30 -2.72
C LEU A 830 14.49 -20.26 -3.46
N VAL A 831 14.11 -19.97 -4.71
CA VAL A 831 14.80 -18.99 -5.56
C VAL A 831 14.84 -17.58 -4.95
N LYS A 832 13.96 -17.26 -3.99
CA LYS A 832 13.97 -15.94 -3.30
C LYS A 832 15.30 -15.67 -2.60
N ARG A 833 16.00 -16.67 -2.07
CA ARG A 833 17.30 -16.48 -1.41
C ARG A 833 18.34 -15.93 -2.37
N ASP A 834 18.46 -16.55 -3.53
CA ASP A 834 19.42 -16.14 -4.56
C ASP A 834 19.01 -14.79 -5.17
N LEU A 835 17.71 -14.59 -5.41
CA LEU A 835 17.14 -13.35 -5.90
C LEU A 835 17.46 -12.17 -4.97
N PHE A 836 17.20 -12.30 -3.67
CA PHE A 836 17.47 -11.26 -2.67
C PHE A 836 18.97 -10.98 -2.50
N THR A 837 19.80 -12.04 -2.54
CA THR A 837 21.25 -11.90 -2.50
C THR A 837 21.77 -11.16 -3.73
N THR A 838 21.32 -11.54 -4.92
CA THR A 838 21.76 -10.91 -6.20
C THR A 838 21.30 -9.46 -6.28
N LEU A 839 20.10 -9.15 -5.83
CA LEU A 839 19.56 -7.79 -5.76
C LEU A 839 20.13 -6.96 -4.62
N LYS A 840 20.76 -7.58 -3.61
CA LYS A 840 21.13 -6.95 -2.33
C LYS A 840 19.91 -6.23 -1.74
N ALA A 841 18.84 -6.97 -1.57
CA ALA A 841 17.54 -6.42 -1.17
C ALA A 841 17.53 -5.83 0.26
N ASP A 842 18.49 -6.22 1.09
CA ASP A 842 18.75 -5.65 2.42
C ASP A 842 19.06 -4.13 2.36
N GLU A 843 19.72 -3.65 1.29
CA GLU A 843 20.00 -2.22 1.12
C GLU A 843 18.74 -1.35 0.94
N ILE A 844 17.62 -1.96 0.58
CA ILE A 844 16.31 -1.29 0.46
C ILE A 844 15.37 -1.63 1.62
N GLY A 845 15.87 -2.31 2.66
CA GLY A 845 15.10 -2.68 3.85
C GLY A 845 14.24 -3.94 3.67
N MET A 846 14.53 -4.78 2.67
CA MET A 846 13.80 -6.03 2.46
C MET A 846 14.64 -7.25 2.85
N THR A 847 14.02 -8.20 3.55
CA THR A 847 14.63 -9.49 3.91
C THR A 847 13.63 -10.63 3.69
N VAL A 848 14.09 -11.87 3.82
CA VAL A 848 13.22 -13.05 3.80
C VAL A 848 13.37 -13.85 5.11
N THR A 849 12.26 -14.41 5.58
CA THR A 849 12.25 -15.30 6.73
C THR A 849 12.84 -16.67 6.39
N GLU A 850 12.99 -17.55 7.38
CA GLU A 850 13.38 -18.95 7.16
C GLU A 850 12.43 -19.69 6.19
N SER A 851 11.13 -19.37 6.26
CA SER A 851 10.08 -19.92 5.40
C SER A 851 9.90 -19.15 4.09
N LEU A 852 10.79 -18.20 3.79
CA LEU A 852 10.82 -17.41 2.55
C LEU A 852 9.64 -16.45 2.38
N ALA A 853 8.98 -16.03 3.47
CA ALA A 853 8.13 -14.86 3.49
C ALA A 853 8.98 -13.60 3.43
N MET A 854 8.50 -12.58 2.72
CA MET A 854 9.18 -11.28 2.59
C MET A 854 8.89 -10.37 3.78
N LEU A 855 9.89 -9.66 4.25
CA LEU A 855 9.77 -8.59 5.24
C LEU A 855 10.26 -7.27 4.62
N PRO A 856 9.49 -6.18 4.75
CA PRO A 856 8.12 -6.08 5.27
C PRO A 856 7.10 -6.94 4.52
N ALA A 857 5.93 -7.22 5.11
CA ALA A 857 4.88 -8.04 4.48
C ALA A 857 4.40 -7.45 3.15
N ALA A 858 4.16 -6.12 3.10
CA ALA A 858 3.77 -5.39 1.89
C ALA A 858 4.95 -5.24 0.92
N SER A 859 5.31 -6.35 0.27
CA SER A 859 6.46 -6.46 -0.64
C SER A 859 6.16 -7.41 -1.79
N VAL A 860 6.78 -7.15 -2.95
CA VAL A 860 6.70 -8.00 -4.15
C VAL A 860 8.10 -8.22 -4.70
N SER A 861 8.39 -9.44 -5.17
CA SER A 861 9.65 -9.74 -5.85
C SER A 861 9.47 -10.76 -6.96
N GLY A 862 10.32 -10.71 -7.97
CA GLY A 862 10.22 -11.62 -9.11
C GLY A 862 11.20 -11.32 -10.23
N PHE A 863 10.80 -11.74 -11.41
CA PHE A 863 11.60 -11.66 -12.62
C PHE A 863 10.84 -10.92 -13.73
N TYR A 864 11.54 -10.41 -14.71
CA TYR A 864 10.98 -9.87 -15.97
C TYR A 864 11.52 -10.69 -17.15
N ILE A 865 10.61 -11.20 -17.96
CA ILE A 865 10.93 -11.90 -19.22
C ILE A 865 10.34 -11.10 -20.37
N ALA A 866 11.18 -10.67 -21.32
CA ALA A 866 10.80 -9.73 -22.39
C ALA A 866 10.28 -10.40 -23.66
N HIS A 867 10.39 -11.72 -23.79
CA HIS A 867 10.00 -12.42 -25.03
C HIS A 867 8.52 -12.18 -25.34
N PRO A 868 8.13 -11.80 -26.56
CA PRO A 868 6.74 -11.49 -26.92
C PRO A 868 5.79 -12.69 -26.81
N ASP A 869 6.28 -13.92 -26.99
CA ASP A 869 5.47 -15.14 -26.81
C ASP A 869 5.41 -15.62 -25.36
N SER A 870 6.10 -14.94 -24.43
CA SER A 870 6.03 -15.27 -23.02
C SER A 870 4.61 -15.05 -22.50
N ARG A 871 4.14 -15.96 -21.65
CA ARG A 871 2.79 -15.89 -21.07
C ARG A 871 2.76 -16.58 -19.72
N TYR A 872 1.83 -16.16 -18.90
CA TYR A 872 1.57 -16.85 -17.64
C TYR A 872 0.93 -18.21 -17.89
N PHE A 873 1.29 -19.19 -17.06
CA PHE A 873 0.74 -20.54 -17.08
C PHE A 873 0.83 -21.15 -15.69
N SER A 874 0.06 -22.20 -15.44
CA SER A 874 0.25 -23.01 -14.23
C SER A 874 1.15 -24.20 -14.53
N VAL A 875 2.18 -24.44 -13.72
CA VAL A 875 2.97 -25.68 -13.79
C VAL A 875 2.06 -26.87 -13.55
N GLY A 876 1.11 -26.74 -12.62
CA GLY A 876 0.19 -27.81 -12.25
C GLY A 876 0.87 -28.90 -11.42
N LYS A 877 0.33 -30.13 -11.44
CA LYS A 877 0.93 -31.28 -10.77
C LYS A 877 2.21 -31.74 -11.47
N ILE A 878 3.16 -32.21 -10.71
CA ILE A 878 4.44 -32.77 -11.15
C ILE A 878 4.58 -34.20 -10.64
N ASP A 879 5.36 -34.99 -11.34
CA ASP A 879 5.62 -36.37 -10.96
C ASP A 879 6.97 -36.51 -10.24
N ARG A 880 7.18 -37.66 -9.63
CA ARG A 880 8.36 -37.98 -8.82
C ARG A 880 9.68 -37.74 -9.55
N ASP A 881 9.76 -38.06 -10.84
CA ASP A 881 10.96 -37.89 -11.66
C ASP A 881 11.40 -36.42 -11.72
N GLN A 882 10.46 -35.48 -11.76
CA GLN A 882 10.77 -34.05 -11.73
C GLN A 882 11.20 -33.59 -10.32
N VAL A 883 10.62 -34.17 -9.27
CA VAL A 883 11.06 -33.86 -7.90
C VAL A 883 12.49 -34.32 -7.67
N GLU A 884 12.85 -35.50 -8.15
CA GLU A 884 14.21 -36.05 -8.09
C GLU A 884 15.19 -35.21 -8.90
N ASP A 885 14.79 -34.78 -10.11
CA ASP A 885 15.57 -33.87 -10.95
C ASP A 885 15.77 -32.51 -10.29
N PHE A 886 14.70 -31.92 -9.71
CA PHE A 886 14.74 -30.65 -9.00
C PHE A 886 15.65 -30.72 -7.75
N ALA A 887 15.55 -31.80 -6.97
CA ALA A 887 16.41 -32.07 -5.82
C ALA A 887 17.89 -32.08 -6.24
N ARG A 888 18.22 -32.82 -7.32
CA ARG A 888 19.57 -32.92 -7.86
C ARG A 888 20.10 -31.57 -8.33
N ARG A 889 19.30 -30.79 -9.10
CA ARG A 889 19.71 -29.47 -9.64
C ARG A 889 19.89 -28.43 -8.52
N ASN A 890 19.12 -28.51 -7.44
CA ASN A 890 19.23 -27.60 -6.29
C ASN A 890 20.16 -28.11 -5.18
N ALA A 891 20.82 -29.25 -5.35
CA ALA A 891 21.65 -29.90 -4.32
C ALA A 891 20.89 -30.09 -3.00
N LEU A 892 19.62 -30.48 -3.07
CA LEU A 892 18.74 -30.73 -1.94
C LEU A 892 18.61 -32.24 -1.67
N SER A 893 18.27 -32.61 -0.43
CA SER A 893 17.75 -33.96 -0.17
C SER A 893 16.38 -34.13 -0.86
N LEU A 894 16.02 -35.38 -1.20
CA LEU A 894 14.70 -35.65 -1.78
C LEU A 894 13.57 -35.22 -0.85
N ALA A 895 13.74 -35.35 0.45
CA ALA A 895 12.77 -34.92 1.46
C ALA A 895 12.58 -33.41 1.48
N ASP A 896 13.68 -32.64 1.34
CA ASP A 896 13.60 -31.17 1.28
C ASP A 896 12.93 -30.68 -0.01
N ALA A 897 13.24 -31.32 -1.16
CA ALA A 897 12.59 -31.03 -2.43
C ALA A 897 11.09 -31.37 -2.40
N GLN A 898 10.71 -32.51 -1.80
CA GLN A 898 9.31 -32.87 -1.60
C GLN A 898 8.57 -31.84 -0.74
N ARG A 899 9.20 -31.36 0.33
CA ARG A 899 8.63 -30.28 1.16
C ARG A 899 8.44 -28.99 0.35
N ALA A 900 9.47 -28.55 -0.36
CA ALA A 900 9.41 -27.31 -1.15
C ALA A 900 8.34 -27.36 -2.25
N LEU A 901 8.08 -28.55 -2.81
CA LEU A 901 7.15 -28.78 -3.91
C LEU A 901 5.84 -29.46 -3.48
N ALA A 902 5.59 -29.59 -2.18
CA ALA A 902 4.43 -30.32 -1.63
C ALA A 902 3.07 -29.94 -2.24
N PRO A 903 2.77 -28.67 -2.58
CA PRO A 903 1.52 -28.28 -3.21
C PRO A 903 1.34 -28.82 -4.63
N LEU A 904 2.42 -29.23 -5.28
CA LEU A 904 2.41 -29.72 -6.65
C LEU A 904 2.34 -31.26 -6.73
N LEU A 905 2.47 -31.96 -5.61
CA LEU A 905 2.46 -33.42 -5.49
C LEU A 905 1.08 -34.03 -5.31
#